data_cf5d88d7646a9dc0ece011d2e0e8c9b1
#
_entry.id   cf5d88d7646a9dc0ece011d2e0e8c9b1
#
_cell.length_a   1.000
_cell.length_b   1.000
_cell.length_c   1.000
_cell.angle_alpha   90.00
_cell.angle_beta   90.00
_cell.angle_gamma   90.00
#
_symmetry.space_group_name_H-M   'P 1'
#
loop_
_entity.id
_entity.type
_entity.pdbx_description
1 polymer ?
#
loop_
_entity_poly.entity_id
_entity_poly.type
_entity_poly.pdbx_seq_one_letter_code
_entity_poly.pdbx_strand_id
1 'polypeptide(L)'
;MSTSACSAGIDDSFGPLVAGCRRNFDFTLFFESLFLAVLPSVIFQASAANQIRSLFRKSCKARWGWLPSLKIGTCLVGLGLQVSLLVLWTLDHGGARVLTQAAAALSVLDAVVITVLSGLQHTRSVRPSTVLQMFLLMTLLMDAVRVRTLYLQGTNPTLIRLFTAEMTVTFCTLTLESIEKRAFLLETFRGLDPESSTSFLNRCVFWWLNSLIWLGRTKPLQQKDLYTLNAEINSGELHRAFRNQLLARVSKKHRLIKALLSTLKWQLALTIVPRVLLIALKFSQPFLLDRLLTLLNSGKSANSSRQAWGMILAFALVYLGIAVVKGRYWHRTFATFTMIRGLLIGAICEKSMQLPNDETSKQSAITLISADTERINLGLRNMHEVWANIIELAVATYLLQREVGVIAIVPLFIAAACAAGSFLLSRHVVNGQKIWMHDLQKRLNVTTSVFARLESIKMLGISTWAGNILRTLRDQEVDSSLIFRTLLLWSVVISEVTSMLGPAAMFVAFSLVAFARKDAAVLANTAFTSLAILSLIGPPLATLIQTIPNLLSALACLGRVQDLLEAPSISRSTPWKVNGLTFEQTDRRCPRSNPGHGHETFELESGSPFSTGVHPLATVKAHAADISWAQGGEPVLRNVNFQLLPSQLLAVSGPVGCGKSTLLRAMIGEACVGKGSLTAQSDSVAFCDQTAWLRQGSIKDNIVNDSEYNHAWYESVIDASELSVDIARFAEGDNFAVGSQGQALSGGQKHRIAIARALYSRKRLMVFDDVFSALDKRTAK
;
A
#
# COMPACT_ATOMS: atom_id res chain seq x y z
N MET A 1 46.36 42.65 10.39
CA MET A 1 45.30 42.92 11.39
C MET A 1 45.33 41.81 12.40
N SER A 2 45.85 42.05 13.60
CA SER A 2 46.00 41.08 14.71
C SER A 2 44.63 40.53 15.09
N THR A 3 44.42 39.25 14.87
CA THR A 3 43.31 38.50 15.45
C THR A 3 43.56 38.46 16.94
N SER A 4 42.76 39.22 17.71
CA SER A 4 42.70 39.09 19.16
C SER A 4 42.35 37.64 19.46
N ALA A 5 43.30 36.88 19.98
CA ALA A 5 43.09 35.50 20.39
C ALA A 5 41.95 35.47 21.41
N CYS A 6 40.96 34.59 21.18
CA CYS A 6 39.93 34.36 22.18
C CYS A 6 40.54 33.88 23.47
N SER A 7 39.99 34.28 24.62
CA SER A 7 40.47 33.75 25.91
C SER A 7 40.29 32.24 25.96
N ALA A 8 41.27 31.52 26.54
CA ALA A 8 41.36 30.06 26.52
C ALA A 8 40.14 29.32 27.12
N GLY A 9 39.26 29.99 27.85
CA GLY A 9 38.08 29.38 28.50
C GLY A 9 36.75 29.51 27.70
N ILE A 10 36.72 30.18 26.56
CA ILE A 10 35.45 30.38 25.82
C ILE A 10 35.00 29.08 25.14
N ASP A 11 35.92 28.30 24.65
CA ASP A 11 35.61 27.01 23.97
C ASP A 11 35.16 25.89 24.95
N ASP A 12 35.34 26.08 26.25
CA ASP A 12 34.85 25.18 27.31
C ASP A 12 33.40 25.49 27.73
N SER A 13 32.85 26.64 27.31
CA SER A 13 31.48 27.05 27.64
C SER A 13 30.44 26.24 26.85
N PHE A 14 29.31 25.91 27.51
CA PHE A 14 28.17 25.30 26.84
C PHE A 14 27.40 26.34 26.05
N GLY A 15 27.29 26.18 24.76
CA GLY A 15 26.43 27.00 23.90
C GLY A 15 26.88 27.05 22.45
N PRO A 16 25.97 27.31 21.52
CA PRO A 16 26.29 27.47 20.12
C PRO A 16 26.84 28.88 19.76
N LEU A 17 26.91 29.81 20.69
CA LEU A 17 27.31 31.21 20.44
C LEU A 17 28.66 31.50 21.09
N VAL A 18 29.61 31.98 20.31
CA VAL A 18 30.87 32.51 20.80
C VAL A 18 30.76 34.05 20.81
N ALA A 19 30.59 34.65 21.97
CA ALA A 19 30.43 36.07 22.10
C ALA A 19 31.75 36.83 21.89
N GLY A 20 31.78 37.73 20.92
CA GLY A 20 32.70 38.84 20.83
C GLY A 20 34.08 38.62 20.23
N CYS A 21 34.70 37.47 20.32
CA CYS A 21 36.06 37.25 19.85
C CYS A 21 36.17 36.72 18.41
N ARG A 22 35.25 35.87 18.03
CA ARG A 22 35.08 35.43 16.65
C ARG A 22 33.97 36.22 15.99
N ARG A 23 34.27 37.15 15.18
CA ARG A 23 33.35 38.15 14.57
C ARG A 23 32.09 37.59 13.87
N ASN A 24 31.91 36.28 13.87
CA ASN A 24 30.79 35.57 13.25
C ASN A 24 30.15 34.59 14.24
N PHE A 25 28.87 34.20 13.97
CA PHE A 25 28.25 33.09 14.64
C PHE A 25 29.11 31.81 14.45
N ASP A 26 29.45 31.17 15.56
CA ASP A 26 30.24 29.95 15.58
C ASP A 26 29.81 29.08 16.75
N PHE A 27 30.19 27.82 16.72
CA PHE A 27 29.95 26.88 17.81
C PHE A 27 31.21 26.80 18.70
N THR A 28 30.99 26.54 19.98
CA THR A 28 32.10 26.21 20.90
C THR A 28 32.59 24.80 20.64
N LEU A 29 33.88 24.51 20.87
CA LEU A 29 34.43 23.15 20.73
C LEU A 29 33.73 22.15 21.65
N PHE A 30 33.30 22.59 22.83
CA PHE A 30 32.50 21.77 23.74
C PHE A 30 31.18 21.34 23.11
N PHE A 31 30.41 22.29 22.55
CA PHE A 31 29.14 21.99 21.90
C PHE A 31 29.31 21.07 20.70
N GLU A 32 30.29 21.34 19.83
CA GLU A 32 30.57 20.51 18.66
C GLU A 32 30.97 19.09 19.02
N SER A 33 31.86 18.95 20.00
CA SER A 33 32.31 17.63 20.44
C SER A 33 31.17 16.82 21.04
N LEU A 34 30.25 17.43 21.81
CA LEU A 34 29.13 16.75 22.44
C LEU A 34 28.03 16.42 21.45
N PHE A 35 27.50 17.43 20.72
CA PHE A 35 26.31 17.29 19.89
C PHE A 35 26.60 16.84 18.45
N LEU A 36 27.73 17.25 17.88
CA LEU A 36 28.07 16.92 16.49
C LEU A 36 28.96 15.68 16.36
N ALA A 37 29.60 15.22 17.46
CA ALA A 37 30.42 14.02 17.42
C ALA A 37 29.90 12.93 18.38
N VAL A 38 29.94 13.12 19.69
CA VAL A 38 29.64 12.08 20.68
C VAL A 38 28.23 11.54 20.56
N LEU A 39 27.23 12.41 20.51
CA LEU A 39 25.83 11.99 20.46
C LEU A 39 25.48 11.15 19.21
N PRO A 40 25.86 11.57 17.99
CA PRO A 40 25.64 10.74 16.78
C PRO A 40 26.39 9.41 16.83
N SER A 41 27.64 9.40 17.35
CA SER A 41 28.45 8.19 17.48
C SER A 41 27.80 7.16 18.40
N VAL A 42 27.33 7.58 19.58
CA VAL A 42 26.65 6.67 20.53
C VAL A 42 25.38 6.07 19.91
N ILE A 43 24.55 6.90 19.24
CA ILE A 43 23.34 6.42 18.55
C ILE A 43 23.69 5.44 17.43
N PHE A 44 24.75 5.73 16.67
CA PHE A 44 25.23 4.86 15.61
C PHE A 44 25.72 3.53 16.15
N GLN A 45 26.60 3.51 17.17
CA GLN A 45 27.15 2.31 17.76
C GLN A 45 26.05 1.39 18.31
N ALA A 46 25.07 1.95 19.03
CA ALA A 46 23.93 1.17 19.54
C ALA A 46 23.11 0.53 18.39
N SER A 47 22.85 1.30 17.34
CA SER A 47 22.11 0.83 16.16
C SER A 47 22.90 -0.19 15.35
N ALA A 48 24.21 0.05 15.15
CA ALA A 48 25.12 -0.82 14.42
C ALA A 48 25.32 -2.16 15.13
N ALA A 49 25.48 -2.16 16.46
CA ALA A 49 25.62 -3.38 17.25
C ALA A 49 24.42 -4.31 17.08
N ASN A 50 23.20 -3.76 17.11
CA ASN A 50 21.98 -4.54 16.88
C ASN A 50 21.93 -5.08 15.44
N GLN A 51 22.33 -4.27 14.46
CA GLN A 51 22.35 -4.68 13.05
C GLN A 51 23.42 -5.75 12.79
N ILE A 52 24.61 -5.61 13.34
CA ILE A 52 25.70 -6.59 13.25
C ILE A 52 25.25 -7.94 13.84
N ARG A 53 24.66 -7.96 15.04
CA ARG A 53 24.09 -9.18 15.64
C ARG A 53 23.06 -9.85 14.73
N SER A 54 22.18 -9.07 14.11
CA SER A 54 21.18 -9.58 13.16
C SER A 54 21.84 -10.16 11.90
N LEU A 55 22.89 -9.52 11.37
CA LEU A 55 23.57 -9.96 10.15
C LEU A 55 24.37 -11.25 10.36
N PHE A 56 24.97 -11.44 11.54
CA PHE A 56 25.70 -12.69 11.85
C PHE A 56 24.81 -13.94 11.78
N ARG A 57 23.52 -13.80 12.02
CA ARG A 57 22.54 -14.89 11.94
C ARG A 57 22.03 -15.18 10.51
N LYS A 58 22.38 -14.35 9.52
CA LYS A 58 21.90 -14.49 8.14
C LYS A 58 22.93 -15.18 7.26
N SER A 59 22.47 -15.98 6.29
CA SER A 59 23.29 -16.60 5.26
C SER A 59 23.88 -15.55 4.30
N CYS A 60 24.94 -15.91 3.60
CA CYS A 60 25.53 -15.09 2.54
C CYS A 60 24.55 -14.98 1.35
N LYS A 61 24.38 -13.75 0.83
CA LYS A 61 23.44 -13.41 -0.26
C LYS A 61 24.12 -12.78 -1.47
N ALA A 62 25.35 -12.32 -1.33
CA ALA A 62 26.12 -11.70 -2.40
C ALA A 62 27.52 -12.32 -2.50
N ARG A 63 28.04 -12.34 -3.72
CA ARG A 63 29.42 -12.78 -4.00
C ARG A 63 30.40 -11.65 -3.68
N TRP A 64 31.61 -12.02 -3.28
CA TRP A 64 32.71 -11.08 -3.14
C TRP A 64 33.19 -10.64 -4.53
N GLY A 65 33.55 -9.37 -4.70
CA GLY A 65 34.00 -8.81 -5.96
C GLY A 65 34.85 -7.56 -5.75
N TRP A 66 35.05 -6.76 -6.79
CA TRP A 66 35.84 -5.52 -6.69
C TRP A 66 35.21 -4.45 -5.79
N LEU A 67 33.87 -4.35 -5.76
CA LEU A 67 33.16 -3.33 -4.98
C LEU A 67 33.36 -3.45 -3.48
N PRO A 68 33.19 -4.62 -2.83
CA PRO A 68 33.46 -4.76 -1.39
C PRO A 68 34.93 -4.53 -1.03
N SER A 69 35.88 -4.93 -1.90
CA SER A 69 37.28 -4.65 -1.68
C SER A 69 37.59 -3.16 -1.67
N LEU A 70 37.01 -2.41 -2.60
CA LEU A 70 37.14 -0.95 -2.67
C LEU A 70 36.48 -0.26 -1.46
N LYS A 71 35.30 -0.73 -1.02
CA LYS A 71 34.61 -0.23 0.17
C LYS A 71 35.46 -0.41 1.43
N ILE A 72 35.99 -1.59 1.64
CA ILE A 72 36.84 -1.88 2.80
C ILE A 72 38.14 -1.07 2.71
N GLY A 73 38.73 -0.94 1.53
CA GLY A 73 39.93 -0.11 1.33
C GLY A 73 39.69 1.34 1.74
N THR A 74 38.61 1.96 1.31
CA THR A 74 38.24 3.35 1.71
C THR A 74 37.96 3.46 3.20
N CYS A 75 37.30 2.47 3.81
CA CYS A 75 37.04 2.45 5.26
C CYS A 75 38.35 2.34 6.05
N LEU A 76 39.33 1.54 5.58
CA LEU A 76 40.64 1.41 6.23
C LEU A 76 41.48 2.71 6.12
N VAL A 77 41.42 3.41 4.99
CA VAL A 77 42.02 4.75 4.84
C VAL A 77 41.39 5.71 5.83
N GLY A 78 40.03 5.73 5.94
CA GLY A 78 39.30 6.54 6.91
C GLY A 78 39.72 6.23 8.36
N LEU A 79 39.89 4.94 8.71
CA LEU A 79 40.39 4.51 10.01
C LEU A 79 41.78 5.08 10.29
N GLY A 80 42.72 5.00 9.33
CA GLY A 80 44.06 5.58 9.45
C GLY A 80 44.03 7.09 9.69
N LEU A 81 43.17 7.82 9.00
CA LEU A 81 43.00 9.28 9.19
C LEU A 81 42.39 9.59 10.57
N GLN A 82 41.40 8.83 11.04
CA GLN A 82 40.83 9.03 12.39
C GLN A 82 41.84 8.74 13.51
N VAL A 83 42.70 7.74 13.36
CA VAL A 83 43.79 7.48 14.30
C VAL A 83 44.79 8.65 14.29
N SER A 84 45.15 9.17 13.11
CA SER A 84 46.03 10.33 12.97
C SER A 84 45.45 11.59 13.61
N LEU A 85 44.14 11.81 13.44
CA LEU A 85 43.41 12.90 14.08
C LEU A 85 43.40 12.74 15.63
N LEU A 86 43.19 11.54 16.13
CA LEU A 86 43.24 11.25 17.57
C LEU A 86 44.61 11.62 18.13
N VAL A 87 45.72 11.20 17.48
CA VAL A 87 47.05 11.56 17.90
C VAL A 87 47.28 13.08 17.93
N LEU A 88 46.83 13.81 16.87
CA LEU A 88 46.97 15.26 16.87
C LEU A 88 46.12 15.93 17.98
N TRP A 89 44.92 15.47 18.26
CA TRP A 89 44.11 15.99 19.36
C TRP A 89 44.68 15.70 20.74
N THR A 90 45.46 14.62 20.89
CA THR A 90 46.18 14.34 22.16
C THR A 90 47.42 15.21 22.35
N LEU A 91 48.05 15.66 21.26
CA LEU A 91 49.22 16.54 21.25
C LEU A 91 48.85 18.04 21.34
N ASP A 92 47.64 18.41 20.96
CA ASP A 92 47.17 19.80 20.99
C ASP A 92 46.75 20.19 22.42
N HIS A 93 47.21 21.36 22.86
CA HIS A 93 47.02 21.87 24.24
C HIS A 93 45.85 22.87 24.32
N GLY A 94 44.91 22.85 23.36
CA GLY A 94 43.71 23.76 23.31
C GLY A 94 42.63 23.43 24.34
N GLY A 95 41.59 24.31 24.40
CA GLY A 95 40.42 24.18 25.29
C GLY A 95 39.54 22.95 25.02
N ALA A 96 38.65 22.59 25.95
CA ALA A 96 37.73 21.43 25.92
C ALA A 96 38.43 20.06 25.72
N ARG A 97 39.65 19.93 26.20
CA ARG A 97 40.60 18.83 25.92
C ARG A 97 40.02 17.43 26.13
N VAL A 98 39.38 17.18 27.26
CA VAL A 98 38.87 15.85 27.63
C VAL A 98 37.76 15.42 26.68
N LEU A 99 36.83 16.31 26.36
CA LEU A 99 35.68 15.99 25.52
C LEU A 99 36.05 15.82 24.03
N THR A 100 36.98 16.63 23.51
CA THR A 100 37.48 16.51 22.13
C THR A 100 38.29 15.23 21.95
N GLN A 101 39.11 14.83 22.94
CA GLN A 101 39.85 13.57 22.93
C GLN A 101 38.88 12.38 22.99
N ALA A 102 37.83 12.44 23.84
CA ALA A 102 36.80 11.41 23.92
C ALA A 102 36.02 11.28 22.60
N ALA A 103 35.67 12.43 21.97
CA ALA A 103 35.03 12.44 20.68
C ALA A 103 35.91 11.80 19.58
N ALA A 104 37.22 12.13 19.55
CA ALA A 104 38.16 11.54 18.60
C ALA A 104 38.35 10.03 18.84
N ALA A 105 38.42 9.57 20.08
CA ALA A 105 38.48 8.15 20.41
C ALA A 105 37.21 7.39 19.95
N LEU A 106 36.03 7.98 20.15
CA LEU A 106 34.75 7.43 19.64
C LEU A 106 34.72 7.38 18.12
N SER A 107 35.26 8.40 17.41
CA SER A 107 35.33 8.40 15.95
C SER A 107 36.22 7.30 15.39
N VAL A 108 37.31 6.94 16.10
CA VAL A 108 38.13 5.76 15.74
C VAL A 108 37.32 4.46 15.93
N LEU A 109 36.58 4.34 17.01
CA LEU A 109 35.69 3.19 17.23
C LEU A 109 34.60 3.10 16.15
N ASP A 110 34.03 4.22 15.76
CA ASP A 110 33.06 4.31 14.67
C ASP A 110 33.67 3.82 13.35
N ALA A 111 34.89 4.22 13.02
CA ALA A 111 35.58 3.78 11.80
C ALA A 111 35.77 2.25 11.77
N VAL A 112 36.08 1.63 12.92
CA VAL A 112 36.14 0.17 13.04
C VAL A 112 34.77 -0.47 12.81
N VAL A 113 33.74 0.06 13.46
CA VAL A 113 32.36 -0.44 13.34
C VAL A 113 31.85 -0.28 11.90
N ILE A 114 32.14 0.84 11.23
CA ILE A 114 31.83 1.08 9.82
C ILE A 114 32.45 0.02 8.93
N THR A 115 33.75 -0.29 9.13
CA THR A 115 34.49 -1.29 8.34
C THR A 115 33.87 -2.68 8.48
N VAL A 116 33.57 -3.11 9.72
CA VAL A 116 32.93 -4.40 9.99
C VAL A 116 31.50 -4.45 9.40
N LEU A 117 30.71 -3.38 9.63
CA LEU A 117 29.33 -3.32 9.17
C LEU A 117 29.26 -3.29 7.64
N SER A 118 30.12 -2.55 6.95
CA SER A 118 30.20 -2.50 5.49
C SER A 118 30.46 -3.88 4.88
N GLY A 119 31.45 -4.62 5.40
CA GLY A 119 31.79 -5.96 4.94
C GLY A 119 30.65 -6.98 5.15
N LEU A 120 30.09 -7.03 6.37
CA LEU A 120 28.98 -7.92 6.69
C LEU A 120 27.69 -7.57 5.90
N GLN A 121 27.43 -6.29 5.73
CA GLN A 121 26.26 -5.83 5.00
C GLN A 121 26.36 -6.13 3.50
N HIS A 122 27.56 -6.07 2.92
CA HIS A 122 27.75 -6.44 1.53
C HIS A 122 27.44 -7.92 1.29
N THR A 123 27.96 -8.80 2.13
CA THR A 123 27.87 -10.26 1.93
C THR A 123 26.53 -10.86 2.36
N ARG A 124 25.92 -10.36 3.45
CA ARG A 124 24.75 -11.00 4.11
C ARG A 124 23.43 -10.26 3.96
N SER A 125 23.42 -9.11 3.27
CA SER A 125 22.19 -8.36 3.02
C SER A 125 21.99 -8.08 1.54
N VAL A 126 20.74 -8.09 1.09
CA VAL A 126 20.36 -7.64 -0.26
C VAL A 126 20.45 -6.11 -0.35
N ARG A 127 19.99 -5.42 0.70
CA ARG A 127 19.96 -3.94 0.76
C ARG A 127 21.28 -3.39 1.33
N PRO A 128 21.77 -2.25 0.82
CA PRO A 128 22.77 -1.44 1.54
C PRO A 128 22.26 -1.03 2.92
N SER A 129 23.16 -0.81 3.88
CA SER A 129 22.77 -0.40 5.24
C SER A 129 22.21 1.03 5.25
N THR A 130 20.95 1.19 5.62
CA THR A 130 20.35 2.52 5.81
C THR A 130 20.94 3.25 7.00
N VAL A 131 21.28 2.51 8.08
CA VAL A 131 21.90 3.08 9.29
C VAL A 131 23.28 3.64 8.96
N LEU A 132 24.10 2.87 8.22
CA LEU A 132 25.44 3.31 7.80
C LEU A 132 25.36 4.54 6.88
N GLN A 133 24.49 4.54 5.88
CA GLN A 133 24.35 5.66 4.95
C GLN A 133 23.82 6.93 5.63
N MET A 134 22.86 6.79 6.56
CA MET A 134 22.38 7.94 7.34
C MET A 134 23.45 8.49 8.26
N PHE A 135 24.23 7.63 8.90
CA PHE A 135 25.33 8.06 9.75
C PHE A 135 26.40 8.79 8.94
N LEU A 136 26.89 8.21 7.81
CA LEU A 136 27.87 8.84 6.93
C LEU A 136 27.38 10.19 6.36
N LEU A 137 26.10 10.31 6.02
CA LEU A 137 25.51 11.58 5.56
C LEU A 137 25.47 12.61 6.69
N MET A 138 25.09 12.20 7.88
CA MET A 138 24.99 13.06 9.06
C MET A 138 26.36 13.55 9.50
N THR A 139 27.35 12.64 9.59
CA THR A 139 28.75 13.01 9.92
C THR A 139 29.33 13.95 8.88
N LEU A 140 29.11 13.71 7.59
CA LEU A 140 29.58 14.62 6.52
C LEU A 140 29.08 16.05 6.71
N LEU A 141 27.78 16.22 7.04
CA LEU A 141 27.19 17.53 7.31
C LEU A 141 27.75 18.19 8.58
N MET A 142 27.92 17.40 9.65
CA MET A 142 28.42 17.88 10.92
C MET A 142 29.93 18.21 10.84
N ASP A 143 30.70 17.39 10.16
CA ASP A 143 32.14 17.63 9.97
C ASP A 143 32.40 18.85 9.08
N ALA A 144 31.54 19.17 8.12
CA ALA A 144 31.63 20.43 7.39
C ALA A 144 31.51 21.65 8.31
N VAL A 145 30.66 21.58 9.35
CA VAL A 145 30.55 22.65 10.39
C VAL A 145 31.83 22.71 11.22
N ARG A 146 32.34 21.56 11.68
CA ARG A 146 33.57 21.46 12.47
C ARG A 146 34.81 21.94 11.72
N VAL A 147 34.95 21.60 10.43
CA VAL A 147 36.04 22.11 9.56
C VAL A 147 35.97 23.64 9.47
N ARG A 148 34.74 24.20 9.31
CA ARG A 148 34.56 25.65 9.28
C ARG A 148 35.01 26.30 10.59
N THR A 149 34.66 25.74 11.75
CA THR A 149 35.09 26.24 13.05
C THR A 149 36.59 26.20 13.22
N LEU A 150 37.24 25.08 12.90
CA LEU A 150 38.70 24.95 12.94
C LEU A 150 39.41 25.98 12.03
N TYR A 151 38.84 26.26 10.84
CA TYR A 151 39.37 27.28 9.93
C TYR A 151 39.23 28.69 10.52
N LEU A 152 38.13 28.99 11.19
CA LEU A 152 37.90 30.30 11.83
C LEU A 152 38.75 30.50 13.09
N GLN A 153 39.10 29.44 13.81
CA GLN A 153 40.01 29.45 14.94
C GLN A 153 41.45 29.73 14.55
N GLY A 154 41.84 29.42 13.32
CA GLY A 154 43.22 29.52 12.86
C GLY A 154 44.14 28.50 13.54
N THR A 155 43.62 27.35 13.96
CA THR A 155 44.33 26.23 14.56
C THR A 155 45.39 25.64 13.64
N ASN A 156 46.13 24.66 14.09
CA ASN A 156 47.20 23.99 13.35
C ASN A 156 46.77 23.59 11.93
N PRO A 157 47.44 24.09 10.87
CA PRO A 157 47.04 23.85 9.48
C PRO A 157 47.08 22.36 9.10
N THR A 158 47.88 21.54 9.78
CA THR A 158 47.90 20.09 9.59
C THR A 158 46.60 19.41 10.04
N LEU A 159 46.02 19.88 11.16
CA LEU A 159 44.77 19.38 11.70
C LEU A 159 43.62 19.67 10.69
N ILE A 160 43.56 20.90 10.14
CA ILE A 160 42.55 21.29 9.15
C ILE A 160 42.67 20.43 7.87
N ARG A 161 43.90 20.20 7.37
CA ARG A 161 44.14 19.39 6.17
C ARG A 161 43.72 17.94 6.38
N LEU A 162 44.04 17.34 7.51
CA LEU A 162 43.67 15.96 7.83
C LEU A 162 42.17 15.82 8.02
N PHE A 163 41.50 16.79 8.63
CA PHE A 163 40.06 16.78 8.81
C PHE A 163 39.32 16.92 7.47
N THR A 164 39.81 17.76 6.57
CA THR A 164 39.27 17.88 5.20
C THR A 164 39.50 16.62 4.37
N ALA A 165 40.67 15.95 4.54
CA ALA A 165 40.92 14.67 3.88
C ALA A 165 39.98 13.58 4.39
N GLU A 166 39.73 13.51 5.69
CA GLU A 166 38.78 12.60 6.31
C GLU A 166 37.36 12.83 5.77
N MET A 167 36.89 14.08 5.72
CA MET A 167 35.60 14.44 5.14
C MET A 167 35.47 13.97 3.67
N THR A 168 36.56 14.05 2.89
CA THR A 168 36.61 13.57 1.51
C THR A 168 36.47 12.06 1.44
N VAL A 169 37.18 11.32 2.31
CA VAL A 169 37.10 9.86 2.41
C VAL A 169 35.70 9.40 2.85
N THR A 170 35.10 10.10 3.80
CA THR A 170 33.71 9.85 4.24
C THR A 170 32.71 10.05 3.09
N PHE A 171 32.89 11.09 2.27
CA PHE A 171 32.10 11.31 1.06
C PHE A 171 32.28 10.17 0.03
N CYS A 172 33.52 9.72 -0.20
CA CYS A 172 33.80 8.59 -1.08
C CYS A 172 33.18 7.29 -0.54
N THR A 173 33.26 7.06 0.77
CA THR A 173 32.63 5.88 1.40
C THR A 173 31.13 5.92 1.26
N LEU A 174 30.48 7.08 1.46
CA LEU A 174 29.06 7.26 1.26
C LEU A 174 28.63 6.96 -0.18
N THR A 175 29.38 7.46 -1.16
CA THR A 175 29.09 7.21 -2.59
C THR A 175 29.26 5.73 -2.94
N LEU A 176 30.32 5.08 -2.49
CA LEU A 176 30.54 3.64 -2.68
C LEU A 176 29.45 2.79 -2.01
N GLU A 177 29.04 3.16 -0.78
CA GLU A 177 27.92 2.48 -0.11
C GLU A 177 26.56 2.73 -0.78
N SER A 178 26.45 3.77 -1.59
CA SER A 178 25.23 4.08 -2.35
C SER A 178 25.13 3.31 -3.68
N ILE A 179 26.21 2.68 -4.15
CA ILE A 179 26.20 1.87 -5.38
C ILE A 179 25.36 0.59 -5.17
N GLU A 180 24.54 0.28 -6.17
CA GLU A 180 23.69 -0.90 -6.14
C GLU A 180 24.49 -2.21 -6.19
N LYS A 181 24.02 -3.19 -5.40
CA LYS A 181 24.67 -4.51 -5.30
C LYS A 181 24.07 -5.56 -6.25
N ARG A 182 23.12 -5.19 -7.10
CA ARG A 182 22.33 -6.13 -7.91
C ARG A 182 23.21 -7.08 -8.75
N ALA A 183 24.32 -6.57 -9.29
CA ALA A 183 25.26 -7.37 -10.08
C ALA A 183 25.98 -8.46 -9.28
N PHE A 184 26.12 -8.28 -7.96
CA PHE A 184 26.86 -9.19 -7.07
C PHE A 184 25.94 -10.16 -6.31
N LEU A 185 24.60 -10.02 -6.42
CA LEU A 185 23.65 -10.91 -5.75
C LEU A 185 23.69 -12.31 -6.38
N LEU A 186 23.46 -13.32 -5.54
CA LEU A 186 23.24 -14.70 -5.98
C LEU A 186 21.99 -14.78 -6.86
N GLU A 187 21.94 -15.72 -7.77
CA GLU A 187 20.85 -15.85 -8.76
C GLU A 187 19.46 -15.91 -8.15
N THR A 188 19.32 -16.55 -7.00
CA THR A 188 18.08 -16.63 -6.24
C THR A 188 17.54 -15.25 -5.78
N PHE A 189 18.41 -14.23 -5.71
CA PHE A 189 18.04 -12.88 -5.26
C PHE A 189 18.09 -11.82 -6.36
N ARG A 190 18.49 -12.18 -7.60
CA ARG A 190 18.54 -11.23 -8.73
C ARG A 190 17.17 -10.80 -9.25
N GLY A 191 16.15 -11.65 -9.07
CA GLY A 191 14.76 -11.38 -9.48
C GLY A 191 13.98 -10.44 -8.56
N LEU A 192 14.59 -9.94 -7.50
CA LEU A 192 13.93 -9.00 -6.58
C LEU A 192 13.70 -7.63 -7.25
N ASP A 193 12.68 -6.94 -6.77
CA ASP A 193 12.35 -5.59 -7.19
C ASP A 193 13.52 -4.61 -6.98
N PRO A 194 13.73 -3.64 -7.86
CA PRO A 194 14.81 -2.65 -7.72
C PRO A 194 14.72 -1.85 -6.41
N GLU A 195 13.52 -1.51 -5.93
CA GLU A 195 13.34 -0.76 -4.68
C GLU A 195 13.91 -1.50 -3.48
N SER A 196 13.79 -2.84 -3.44
CA SER A 196 14.30 -3.63 -2.33
C SER A 196 15.82 -3.80 -2.34
N SER A 197 16.48 -3.61 -3.48
CA SER A 197 17.93 -3.77 -3.64
C SER A 197 18.71 -2.45 -3.59
N THR A 198 18.05 -1.31 -3.79
CA THR A 198 18.69 0.02 -3.90
C THR A 198 19.06 0.64 -2.55
N SER A 199 19.96 1.62 -2.60
CA SER A 199 20.44 2.40 -1.47
C SER A 199 19.37 3.33 -0.90
N PHE A 200 19.59 3.82 0.33
CA PHE A 200 18.68 4.79 0.97
C PHE A 200 18.58 6.09 0.15
N LEU A 201 19.70 6.65 -0.31
CA LEU A 201 19.71 7.88 -1.10
C LEU A 201 18.98 7.72 -2.42
N ASN A 202 19.21 6.61 -3.14
CA ASN A 202 18.52 6.28 -4.38
C ASN A 202 17.00 6.19 -4.17
N ARG A 203 16.55 5.58 -3.06
CA ARG A 203 15.13 5.53 -2.69
C ARG A 203 14.56 6.88 -2.30
N CYS A 204 15.33 7.78 -1.70
CA CYS A 204 14.89 9.12 -1.32
C CYS A 204 14.55 9.97 -2.56
N VAL A 205 15.33 9.82 -3.64
CA VAL A 205 15.18 10.58 -4.90
C VAL A 205 14.41 9.79 -5.96
N PHE A 206 14.01 8.53 -5.67
CA PHE A 206 13.35 7.63 -6.63
C PHE A 206 14.13 7.35 -7.91
N TRP A 207 15.47 7.42 -7.84
CA TRP A 207 16.32 7.24 -9.01
C TRP A 207 16.17 5.88 -9.69
N TRP A 208 15.80 4.86 -8.92
CA TRP A 208 15.54 3.49 -9.40
C TRP A 208 14.38 3.40 -10.41
N LEU A 209 13.48 4.39 -10.45
CA LEU A 209 12.38 4.46 -11.42
C LEU A 209 12.81 4.96 -12.80
N ASN A 210 13.99 5.60 -12.92
CA ASN A 210 14.40 6.22 -14.16
C ASN A 210 14.47 5.23 -15.33
N SER A 211 14.92 3.98 -15.10
CA SER A 211 14.97 2.97 -16.16
C SER A 211 13.57 2.63 -16.71
N LEU A 212 12.56 2.58 -15.83
CA LEU A 212 11.17 2.34 -16.23
C LEU A 212 10.58 3.55 -16.97
N ILE A 213 10.90 4.78 -16.52
CA ILE A 213 10.46 6.02 -17.16
C ILE A 213 11.05 6.12 -18.58
N TRP A 214 12.35 5.83 -18.75
CA TRP A 214 13.01 5.80 -20.04
C TRP A 214 12.40 4.74 -20.97
N LEU A 215 12.11 3.56 -20.44
CA LEU A 215 11.43 2.50 -21.21
C LEU A 215 10.04 2.96 -21.68
N GLY A 216 9.26 3.62 -20.80
CA GLY A 216 7.95 4.16 -21.13
C GLY A 216 7.98 5.30 -22.16
N ARG A 217 9.12 6.00 -22.30
CA ARG A 217 9.32 6.98 -23.38
C ARG A 217 9.46 6.32 -24.77
N THR A 218 10.06 5.13 -24.82
CA THR A 218 10.37 4.43 -26.09
C THR A 218 9.24 3.53 -26.56
N LYS A 219 8.47 2.95 -25.62
CA LYS A 219 7.34 2.05 -25.93
C LYS A 219 6.23 2.14 -24.88
N PRO A 220 4.97 1.83 -25.23
CA PRO A 220 3.90 1.67 -24.23
C PRO A 220 4.25 0.53 -23.26
N LEU A 221 4.18 0.82 -21.96
CA LEU A 221 4.47 -0.16 -20.91
C LEU A 221 3.40 -1.25 -20.85
N GLN A 222 3.82 -2.51 -20.86
CA GLN A 222 2.98 -3.66 -20.64
C GLN A 222 3.19 -4.23 -19.22
N GLN A 223 2.28 -5.05 -18.74
CA GLN A 223 2.38 -5.67 -17.41
C GLN A 223 3.70 -6.42 -17.18
N LYS A 224 4.24 -7.06 -18.21
CA LYS A 224 5.54 -7.76 -18.19
C LYS A 224 6.75 -6.84 -18.04
N ASP A 225 6.60 -5.55 -18.35
CA ASP A 225 7.68 -4.56 -18.24
C ASP A 225 7.75 -3.96 -16.83
N LEU A 226 6.72 -4.18 -16.00
CA LEU A 226 6.69 -3.69 -14.62
C LEU A 226 7.57 -4.56 -13.72
N TYR A 227 8.12 -3.91 -12.70
CA TYR A 227 8.88 -4.62 -11.67
C TYR A 227 8.01 -5.54 -10.82
N THR A 228 8.60 -6.61 -10.31
CA THR A 228 7.94 -7.48 -9.33
C THR A 228 7.59 -6.69 -8.07
N LEU A 229 6.45 -7.01 -7.46
CA LEU A 229 6.02 -6.34 -6.24
C LEU A 229 6.94 -6.68 -5.07
N ASN A 230 7.18 -5.70 -4.20
CA ASN A 230 7.93 -5.90 -2.98
C ASN A 230 7.24 -6.95 -2.09
N ALA A 231 8.02 -7.86 -1.49
CA ALA A 231 7.51 -8.90 -0.60
C ALA A 231 6.64 -8.35 0.56
N GLU A 232 6.89 -7.12 1.02
CA GLU A 232 6.10 -6.46 2.05
C GLU A 232 4.64 -6.17 1.61
N ILE A 233 4.40 -6.05 0.29
CA ILE A 233 3.08 -5.78 -0.29
C ILE A 233 2.37 -7.09 -0.70
N ASN A 234 3.05 -8.23 -0.56
CA ASN A 234 2.50 -9.52 -0.94
C ASN A 234 1.22 -9.81 -0.15
N SER A 235 0.10 -9.87 -0.89
CA SER A 235 -1.23 -10.03 -0.32
C SER A 235 -1.45 -11.36 0.41
N GLY A 236 -0.74 -12.43 0.06
CA GLY A 236 -0.97 -13.76 0.61
C GLY A 236 -0.64 -13.88 2.11
N GLU A 237 0.53 -13.40 2.54
CA GLU A 237 0.91 -13.41 3.95
C GLU A 237 0.12 -12.39 4.77
N LEU A 238 -0.07 -11.20 4.21
CA LEU A 238 -0.88 -10.15 4.81
C LEU A 238 -2.34 -10.60 5.01
N HIS A 239 -2.92 -11.30 4.03
CA HIS A 239 -4.29 -11.79 4.11
C HIS A 239 -4.45 -12.84 5.22
N ARG A 240 -3.49 -13.77 5.38
CA ARG A 240 -3.50 -14.74 6.50
C ARG A 240 -3.46 -14.04 7.85
N ALA A 241 -2.55 -13.06 8.01
CA ALA A 241 -2.45 -12.28 9.25
C ALA A 241 -3.74 -11.49 9.54
N PHE A 242 -4.33 -10.88 8.52
CA PHE A 242 -5.59 -10.15 8.61
C PHE A 242 -6.75 -11.05 9.00
N ARG A 243 -6.90 -12.21 8.36
CA ARG A 243 -7.93 -13.22 8.68
C ARG A 243 -7.84 -13.66 10.13
N ASN A 244 -6.63 -13.96 10.63
CA ASN A 244 -6.42 -14.33 12.03
C ASN A 244 -6.85 -13.20 12.99
N GLN A 245 -6.54 -11.94 12.66
CA GLN A 245 -6.96 -10.77 13.43
C GLN A 245 -8.48 -10.55 13.37
N LEU A 246 -9.11 -10.84 12.25
CA LEU A 246 -10.55 -10.74 12.07
C LEU A 246 -11.28 -11.83 12.89
N LEU A 247 -10.80 -13.07 12.87
CA LEU A 247 -11.36 -14.19 13.60
C LEU A 247 -11.19 -14.05 15.14
N ALA A 248 -10.04 -13.57 15.58
CA ALA A 248 -9.74 -13.38 17.01
C ALA A 248 -10.63 -12.33 17.71
N ARG A 249 -11.38 -11.51 16.97
CA ARG A 249 -12.18 -10.42 17.50
C ARG A 249 -13.66 -10.80 17.60
N VAL A 250 -14.16 -10.98 18.80
CA VAL A 250 -15.57 -11.31 19.09
C VAL A 250 -16.50 -10.10 19.01
N SER A 251 -15.97 -8.87 19.28
CA SER A 251 -16.79 -7.65 19.28
C SER A 251 -17.22 -7.27 17.86
N LYS A 252 -18.52 -7.21 17.60
CA LYS A 252 -19.12 -6.84 16.29
C LYS A 252 -18.85 -5.38 15.90
N LYS A 253 -18.82 -4.45 16.87
CA LYS A 253 -18.71 -3.02 16.57
C LYS A 253 -17.30 -2.66 16.05
N HIS A 254 -17.24 -2.18 14.80
CA HIS A 254 -16.00 -1.76 14.09
C HIS A 254 -14.91 -2.86 14.01
N ARG A 255 -15.33 -4.12 13.90
CA ARG A 255 -14.46 -5.29 13.84
C ARG A 255 -13.45 -5.21 12.70
N LEU A 256 -13.93 -4.85 11.49
CA LEU A 256 -13.11 -4.71 10.28
C LEU A 256 -12.03 -3.63 10.44
N ILE A 257 -12.41 -2.44 10.92
CA ILE A 257 -11.48 -1.31 11.10
C ILE A 257 -10.38 -1.68 12.09
N LYS A 258 -10.76 -2.26 13.24
CA LYS A 258 -9.80 -2.69 14.26
C LYS A 258 -8.86 -3.80 13.76
N ALA A 259 -9.34 -4.72 12.92
CA ALA A 259 -8.52 -5.75 12.30
C ALA A 259 -7.52 -5.16 11.31
N LEU A 260 -7.95 -4.22 10.44
CA LEU A 260 -7.08 -3.50 9.51
C LEU A 260 -5.98 -2.72 10.24
N LEU A 261 -6.36 -1.93 11.26
CA LEU A 261 -5.42 -1.14 12.05
C LEU A 261 -4.40 -2.01 12.78
N SER A 262 -4.80 -3.16 13.32
CA SER A 262 -3.87 -4.05 14.02
C SER A 262 -2.93 -4.80 13.07
N THR A 263 -3.41 -5.16 11.88
CA THR A 263 -2.58 -5.83 10.86
C THR A 263 -1.53 -4.88 10.29
N LEU A 264 -1.91 -3.62 10.03
CA LEU A 264 -1.05 -2.61 9.39
C LEU A 264 -0.46 -1.59 10.37
N LYS A 265 -0.47 -1.88 11.68
CA LYS A 265 -0.01 -0.93 12.72
C LYS A 265 1.38 -0.35 12.48
N TRP A 266 2.34 -1.17 12.04
CA TRP A 266 3.70 -0.74 11.79
C TRP A 266 3.82 0.12 10.53
N GLN A 267 3.11 -0.23 9.46
CA GLN A 267 3.08 0.55 8.23
C GLN A 267 2.47 1.93 8.46
N LEU A 268 1.38 1.99 9.23
CA LEU A 268 0.74 3.23 9.63
C LEU A 268 1.63 4.07 10.56
N ALA A 269 2.27 3.47 11.54
CA ALA A 269 3.18 4.17 12.45
C ALA A 269 4.41 4.74 11.73
N LEU A 270 4.97 4.00 10.77
CA LEU A 270 6.13 4.45 10.00
C LEU A 270 5.83 5.62 9.05
N THR A 271 4.56 5.90 8.73
CA THR A 271 4.16 7.09 7.94
C THR A 271 4.10 8.36 8.79
N ILE A 272 3.97 8.23 10.12
CA ILE A 272 3.92 9.39 11.05
C ILE A 272 5.25 10.13 11.07
N VAL A 273 6.38 9.41 11.11
CA VAL A 273 7.72 10.01 11.21
C VAL A 273 8.01 11.02 10.10
N PRO A 274 7.91 10.67 8.80
CA PRO A 274 8.12 11.65 7.73
C PRO A 274 7.09 12.78 7.75
N ARG A 275 5.85 12.54 8.22
CA ARG A 275 4.84 13.59 8.30
C ARG A 275 5.16 14.63 9.38
N VAL A 276 5.63 14.20 10.55
CA VAL A 276 6.10 15.11 11.62
C VAL A 276 7.32 15.89 11.16
N LEU A 277 8.29 15.23 10.52
CA LEU A 277 9.48 15.92 9.99
C LEU A 277 9.09 16.96 8.92
N LEU A 278 8.09 16.66 8.09
CA LEU A 278 7.58 17.61 7.10
C LEU A 278 6.99 18.87 7.76
N ILE A 279 6.26 18.71 8.86
CA ILE A 279 5.75 19.84 9.66
C ILE A 279 6.92 20.71 10.16
N ALA A 280 7.92 20.08 10.78
CA ALA A 280 9.08 20.81 11.31
C ALA A 280 9.83 21.59 10.22
N LEU A 281 10.06 20.97 9.05
CA LEU A 281 10.72 21.62 7.92
C LEU A 281 9.89 22.76 7.32
N LYS A 282 8.57 22.63 7.23
CA LYS A 282 7.69 23.71 6.75
C LYS A 282 7.75 24.93 7.68
N PHE A 283 7.66 24.69 8.99
CA PHE A 283 7.69 25.77 9.97
C PHE A 283 9.08 26.40 10.19
N SER A 284 10.16 25.78 9.70
CA SER A 284 11.47 26.43 9.68
C SER A 284 11.56 27.59 8.67
N GLN A 285 10.70 27.60 7.62
CA GLN A 285 10.75 28.62 6.56
C GLN A 285 10.48 30.06 7.07
N PRO A 286 9.44 30.35 7.85
CA PRO A 286 9.20 31.69 8.38
C PRO A 286 10.37 32.21 9.24
N PHE A 287 10.99 31.35 10.05
CA PHE A 287 12.15 31.74 10.86
C PHE A 287 13.38 32.09 10.03
N LEU A 288 13.62 31.33 8.96
CA LEU A 288 14.70 31.65 8.00
C LEU A 288 14.40 32.96 7.27
N LEU A 289 13.14 33.21 6.91
CA LEU A 289 12.73 34.44 6.25
C LEU A 289 12.92 35.66 7.16
N ASP A 290 12.51 35.59 8.40
CA ASP A 290 12.70 36.65 9.39
C ASP A 290 14.18 37.00 9.54
N ARG A 291 15.04 35.98 9.68
CA ARG A 291 16.49 36.19 9.75
C ARG A 291 17.08 36.81 8.48
N LEU A 292 16.60 36.40 7.31
CA LEU A 292 17.04 36.97 6.03
C LEU A 292 16.66 38.44 5.94
N LEU A 293 15.44 38.81 6.30
CA LEU A 293 14.98 40.20 6.28
C LEU A 293 15.76 41.06 7.27
N THR A 294 16.00 40.57 8.50
CA THR A 294 16.83 41.25 9.49
C THR A 294 18.24 41.47 8.97
N LEU A 295 18.82 40.52 8.24
CA LEU A 295 20.14 40.63 7.66
C LEU A 295 20.21 41.64 6.51
N LEU A 296 19.17 41.73 5.69
CA LEU A 296 19.06 42.73 4.60
C LEU A 296 18.94 44.15 5.16
N ASN A 297 18.24 44.33 6.28
CA ASN A 297 18.08 45.66 6.92
C ASN A 297 19.30 46.12 7.71
N SER A 298 20.22 45.23 8.10
CA SER A 298 21.40 45.53 8.90
C SER A 298 22.56 46.23 8.13
N GLY A 299 22.39 46.51 6.84
CA GLY A 299 23.34 47.23 6.00
C GLY A 299 24.49 46.40 5.43
N LYS A 300 25.19 46.96 4.43
CA LYS A 300 26.28 46.25 3.72
C LYS A 300 27.57 46.26 4.53
N SER A 301 27.84 45.16 5.26
CA SER A 301 29.17 44.86 5.81
C SER A 301 29.74 43.61 5.13
N ALA A 302 31.07 43.46 5.08
CA ALA A 302 31.73 42.27 4.51
C ALA A 302 31.24 40.94 5.17
N ASN A 303 30.77 41.03 6.41
CA ASN A 303 30.19 39.91 7.14
C ASN A 303 28.74 39.57 6.67
N SER A 304 27.96 40.58 6.22
CA SER A 304 26.60 40.32 5.74
C SER A 304 26.56 39.45 4.47
N SER A 305 27.56 39.59 3.58
CA SER A 305 27.65 38.75 2.39
C SER A 305 27.87 37.26 2.72
N ARG A 306 28.74 36.94 3.68
CA ARG A 306 28.98 35.54 4.12
C ARG A 306 27.75 34.92 4.79
N GLN A 307 27.06 35.70 5.62
CA GLN A 307 25.82 35.26 6.26
C GLN A 307 24.70 35.03 5.23
N ALA A 308 24.62 35.85 4.17
CA ALA A 308 23.66 35.68 3.10
C ALA A 308 23.86 34.32 2.35
N TRP A 309 25.11 33.95 2.05
CA TRP A 309 25.39 32.61 1.45
C TRP A 309 25.00 31.47 2.37
N GLY A 310 25.23 31.59 3.69
CA GLY A 310 24.77 30.62 4.68
C GLY A 310 23.24 30.48 4.71
N MET A 311 22.54 31.60 4.59
CA MET A 311 21.05 31.58 4.53
C MET A 311 20.53 30.97 3.24
N ILE A 312 21.15 31.24 2.08
CA ILE A 312 20.79 30.61 0.81
C ILE A 312 20.97 29.09 0.89
N LEU A 313 22.06 28.62 1.48
CA LEU A 313 22.29 27.19 1.69
C LEU A 313 21.25 26.59 2.65
N ALA A 314 20.91 27.29 3.75
CA ALA A 314 19.88 26.83 4.69
C ALA A 314 18.51 26.69 4.02
N PHE A 315 18.10 27.67 3.20
CA PHE A 315 16.86 27.57 2.40
C PHE A 315 16.92 26.38 1.44
N ALA A 316 18.04 26.22 0.70
CA ALA A 316 18.21 25.11 -0.23
C ALA A 316 18.06 23.74 0.48
N LEU A 317 18.69 23.58 1.66
CA LEU A 317 18.61 22.36 2.46
C LEU A 317 17.18 22.10 2.97
N VAL A 318 16.47 23.14 3.43
CA VAL A 318 15.07 23.00 3.90
C VAL A 318 14.15 22.61 2.75
N TYR A 319 14.23 23.26 1.58
CA TYR A 319 13.40 22.91 0.44
C TYR A 319 13.72 21.53 -0.13
N LEU A 320 15.00 21.16 -0.20
CA LEU A 320 15.41 19.81 -0.58
C LEU A 320 14.88 18.77 0.44
N GLY A 321 14.99 19.07 1.72
CA GLY A 321 14.44 18.25 2.79
C GLY A 321 12.94 18.07 2.66
N ILE A 322 12.19 19.14 2.41
CA ILE A 322 10.74 19.07 2.17
C ILE A 322 10.41 18.19 0.97
N ALA A 323 11.12 18.35 -0.15
CA ALA A 323 10.89 17.57 -1.37
C ALA A 323 11.10 16.06 -1.11
N VAL A 324 12.23 15.70 -0.50
CA VAL A 324 12.58 14.30 -0.19
C VAL A 324 11.60 13.70 0.82
N VAL A 325 11.34 14.38 1.93
CA VAL A 325 10.45 13.88 2.99
C VAL A 325 9.01 13.76 2.51
N LYS A 326 8.52 14.73 1.72
CA LYS A 326 7.19 14.69 1.10
C LYS A 326 7.05 13.51 0.15
N GLY A 327 8.06 13.27 -0.69
CA GLY A 327 8.10 12.12 -1.60
C GLY A 327 8.04 10.79 -0.83
N ARG A 328 8.85 10.63 0.22
CA ARG A 328 8.86 9.43 1.07
C ARG A 328 7.56 9.24 1.84
N TYR A 329 6.95 10.30 2.34
CA TYR A 329 5.65 10.26 3.00
C TYR A 329 4.56 9.70 2.06
N TRP A 330 4.41 10.28 0.87
CA TRP A 330 3.40 9.85 -0.09
C TRP A 330 3.65 8.43 -0.61
N HIS A 331 4.90 8.07 -0.88
CA HIS A 331 5.24 6.70 -1.31
C HIS A 331 4.80 5.65 -0.27
N ARG A 332 5.11 5.86 1.01
CA ARG A 332 4.66 4.95 2.08
C ARG A 332 3.15 4.95 2.24
N THR A 333 2.53 6.11 2.13
CA THR A 333 1.08 6.25 2.18
C THR A 333 0.42 5.43 1.08
N PHE A 334 0.85 5.57 -0.18
CA PHE A 334 0.32 4.78 -1.29
C PHE A 334 0.59 3.28 -1.15
N ALA A 335 1.76 2.86 -0.68
CA ALA A 335 2.05 1.46 -0.39
C ALA A 335 1.06 0.88 0.65
N THR A 336 0.78 1.61 1.74
CA THR A 336 -0.19 1.20 2.76
C THR A 336 -1.60 1.05 2.18
N PHE A 337 -2.02 1.95 1.28
CA PHE A 337 -3.32 1.85 0.63
C PHE A 337 -3.42 0.69 -0.34
N THR A 338 -2.36 0.39 -1.07
CA THR A 338 -2.29 -0.81 -1.91
C THR A 338 -2.48 -2.07 -1.07
N MET A 339 -1.87 -2.12 0.12
CA MET A 339 -2.08 -3.23 1.08
C MET A 339 -3.53 -3.29 1.56
N ILE A 340 -4.14 -2.16 1.99
CA ILE A 340 -5.54 -2.10 2.44
C ILE A 340 -6.47 -2.60 1.32
N ARG A 341 -6.28 -2.10 0.10
CA ARG A 341 -7.06 -2.50 -1.08
C ARG A 341 -6.96 -4.02 -1.32
N GLY A 342 -5.75 -4.56 -1.30
CA GLY A 342 -5.51 -6.00 -1.50
C GLY A 342 -6.19 -6.85 -0.42
N LEU A 343 -6.12 -6.42 0.85
CA LEU A 343 -6.78 -7.10 1.97
C LEU A 343 -8.30 -7.10 1.86
N LEU A 344 -8.88 -5.95 1.51
CA LEU A 344 -10.35 -5.82 1.36
C LEU A 344 -10.86 -6.65 0.19
N ILE A 345 -10.23 -6.54 -0.99
CA ILE A 345 -10.62 -7.32 -2.17
C ILE A 345 -10.51 -8.81 -1.89
N GLY A 346 -9.39 -9.26 -1.29
CA GLY A 346 -9.19 -10.66 -0.93
C GLY A 346 -10.26 -11.17 0.05
N ALA A 347 -10.59 -10.38 1.08
CA ALA A 347 -11.62 -10.75 2.06
C ALA A 347 -13.02 -10.79 1.44
N ILE A 348 -13.37 -9.82 0.59
CA ILE A 348 -14.66 -9.81 -0.12
C ILE A 348 -14.76 -11.01 -1.06
N CYS A 349 -13.73 -11.31 -1.84
CA CYS A 349 -13.70 -12.47 -2.73
C CYS A 349 -13.84 -13.78 -1.95
N GLU A 350 -13.08 -13.98 -0.87
CA GLU A 350 -13.18 -15.18 -0.04
C GLU A 350 -14.58 -15.35 0.54
N LYS A 351 -15.16 -14.26 1.05
CA LYS A 351 -16.51 -14.31 1.61
C LYS A 351 -17.59 -14.53 0.55
N SER A 352 -17.44 -13.91 -0.63
CA SER A 352 -18.40 -14.08 -1.73
C SER A 352 -18.50 -15.53 -2.21
N MET A 353 -17.41 -16.30 -2.11
CA MET A 353 -17.41 -17.74 -2.40
C MET A 353 -18.13 -18.59 -1.33
N GLN A 354 -18.42 -18.00 -0.16
CA GLN A 354 -19.10 -18.66 0.96
C GLN A 354 -20.56 -18.24 1.10
N LEU A 355 -21.00 -17.23 0.35
CA LEU A 355 -22.37 -16.75 0.38
C LEU A 355 -23.27 -17.58 -0.53
N PRO A 356 -24.62 -17.65 -0.23
CA PRO A 356 -25.59 -18.25 -1.11
C PRO A 356 -25.53 -17.65 -2.50
N ASN A 357 -25.83 -18.47 -3.51
CA ASN A 357 -25.84 -18.07 -4.89
C ASN A 357 -27.11 -17.26 -5.23
N ASP A 358 -27.30 -16.12 -4.58
CA ASP A 358 -28.36 -15.18 -4.84
C ASP A 358 -27.85 -14.03 -5.76
N GLU A 359 -28.63 -13.64 -6.76
CA GLU A 359 -28.28 -12.58 -7.69
C GLU A 359 -28.01 -11.24 -6.99
N THR A 360 -28.77 -10.96 -5.93
CA THR A 360 -28.63 -9.74 -5.12
C THR A 360 -27.26 -9.71 -4.41
N SER A 361 -26.79 -10.86 -3.92
CA SER A 361 -25.48 -10.96 -3.25
C SER A 361 -24.31 -10.80 -4.23
N LYS A 362 -24.47 -11.30 -5.49
CA LYS A 362 -23.45 -11.18 -6.54
C LYS A 362 -23.25 -9.71 -6.97
N GLN A 363 -24.32 -8.98 -7.23
CA GLN A 363 -24.25 -7.56 -7.60
C GLN A 363 -23.69 -6.71 -6.47
N SER A 364 -24.04 -7.02 -5.23
CA SER A 364 -23.49 -6.38 -4.04
C SER A 364 -21.98 -6.58 -3.94
N ALA A 365 -21.46 -7.80 -4.10
CA ALA A 365 -20.03 -8.11 -4.01
C ALA A 365 -19.21 -7.39 -5.09
N ILE A 366 -19.66 -7.34 -6.34
CA ILE A 366 -18.99 -6.64 -7.44
C ILE A 366 -18.92 -5.13 -7.14
N THR A 367 -20.01 -4.54 -6.64
CA THR A 367 -20.05 -3.12 -6.27
C THR A 367 -19.08 -2.82 -5.12
N LEU A 368 -18.98 -3.70 -4.12
CA LEU A 368 -18.06 -3.55 -3.00
C LEU A 368 -16.60 -3.66 -3.43
N ILE A 369 -16.27 -4.59 -4.34
CA ILE A 369 -14.91 -4.75 -4.86
C ILE A 369 -14.50 -3.55 -5.72
N SER A 370 -15.38 -3.01 -6.54
CA SER A 370 -15.07 -1.94 -7.48
C SER A 370 -15.27 -0.55 -6.87
N ALA A 371 -16.52 -0.13 -6.65
CA ALA A 371 -16.85 1.24 -6.28
C ALA A 371 -16.55 1.53 -4.80
N ASP A 372 -16.91 0.64 -3.89
CA ASP A 372 -16.75 0.89 -2.46
C ASP A 372 -15.30 0.80 -2.01
N THR A 373 -14.55 -0.17 -2.53
CA THR A 373 -13.11 -0.28 -2.24
C THR A 373 -12.36 0.95 -2.74
N GLU A 374 -12.73 1.51 -3.90
CA GLU A 374 -12.11 2.74 -4.40
C GLU A 374 -12.47 3.96 -3.54
N ARG A 375 -13.72 4.07 -3.08
CA ARG A 375 -14.12 5.13 -2.13
C ARG A 375 -13.42 5.02 -0.79
N ILE A 376 -13.23 3.80 -0.28
CA ILE A 376 -12.44 3.55 0.94
C ILE A 376 -11.01 4.03 0.71
N ASN A 377 -10.42 3.71 -0.42
CA ASN A 377 -9.06 4.09 -0.78
C ASN A 377 -8.91 5.63 -0.82
N LEU A 378 -9.82 6.33 -1.51
CA LEU A 378 -9.82 7.79 -1.60
C LEU A 378 -10.00 8.46 -0.22
N GLY A 379 -10.89 7.95 0.62
CA GLY A 379 -11.16 8.52 1.94
C GLY A 379 -10.05 8.31 2.93
N LEU A 380 -9.45 7.10 2.95
CA LEU A 380 -8.34 6.80 3.86
C LEU A 380 -7.01 7.42 3.42
N ARG A 381 -6.85 7.76 2.13
CA ARG A 381 -5.61 8.34 1.60
C ARG A 381 -5.11 9.54 2.42
N ASN A 382 -6.00 10.36 2.89
CA ASN A 382 -5.68 11.57 3.64
C ASN A 382 -5.87 11.42 5.16
N MET A 383 -5.94 10.19 5.68
CA MET A 383 -6.21 9.98 7.11
C MET A 383 -5.11 10.56 8.01
N HIS A 384 -3.83 10.53 7.58
CA HIS A 384 -2.73 11.16 8.30
C HIS A 384 -2.72 12.69 8.14
N GLU A 385 -3.37 13.24 7.12
CA GLU A 385 -3.51 14.68 6.94
C GLU A 385 -4.43 15.29 7.99
N VAL A 386 -5.41 14.56 8.52
CA VAL A 386 -6.38 15.09 9.49
C VAL A 386 -5.67 15.57 10.77
N TRP A 387 -4.94 14.70 11.45
CA TRP A 387 -4.24 15.07 12.69
C TRP A 387 -3.08 16.03 12.43
N ALA A 388 -2.37 15.86 11.30
CA ALA A 388 -1.23 16.67 10.94
C ALA A 388 -1.64 18.10 10.62
N ASN A 389 -2.72 18.31 9.87
CA ASN A 389 -3.23 19.63 9.54
C ASN A 389 -3.80 20.36 10.77
N ILE A 390 -4.37 19.63 11.74
CA ILE A 390 -4.78 20.23 13.02
C ILE A 390 -3.55 20.77 13.77
N ILE A 391 -2.46 20.02 13.81
CA ILE A 391 -1.20 20.47 14.42
C ILE A 391 -0.61 21.65 13.63
N GLU A 392 -0.58 21.58 12.29
CA GLU A 392 -0.11 22.67 11.43
C GLU A 392 -0.89 23.96 11.70
N LEU A 393 -2.24 23.89 11.78
CA LEU A 393 -3.08 25.04 12.09
C LEU A 393 -2.80 25.61 13.49
N ALA A 394 -2.67 24.74 14.49
CA ALA A 394 -2.40 25.20 15.87
C ALA A 394 -1.04 25.91 15.96
N VAL A 395 0.01 25.35 15.38
CA VAL A 395 1.35 25.94 15.36
C VAL A 395 1.37 27.25 14.56
N ALA A 396 0.75 27.25 13.36
CA ALA A 396 0.68 28.47 12.54
C ALA A 396 -0.09 29.60 13.23
N THR A 397 -1.20 29.27 13.89
CA THR A 397 -1.99 30.24 14.68
C THR A 397 -1.18 30.81 15.85
N TYR A 398 -0.48 29.94 16.59
CA TYR A 398 0.38 30.40 17.71
C TYR A 398 1.51 31.33 17.22
N LEU A 399 2.20 30.95 16.12
CA LEU A 399 3.25 31.77 15.54
C LEU A 399 2.71 33.10 15.02
N LEU A 400 1.56 33.12 14.36
CA LEU A 400 0.93 34.32 13.85
C LEU A 400 0.54 35.27 15.02
N GLN A 401 -0.04 34.70 16.11
CA GLN A 401 -0.38 35.48 17.30
C GLN A 401 0.86 36.10 17.96
N ARG A 402 1.98 35.39 17.96
CA ARG A 402 3.25 35.93 18.52
C ARG A 402 3.81 37.07 17.69
N GLU A 403 3.68 37.07 16.39
CA GLU A 403 4.22 38.07 15.47
C GLU A 403 3.33 39.31 15.36
N VAL A 404 2.01 39.17 15.28
CA VAL A 404 1.06 40.25 14.95
C VAL A 404 0.11 40.56 16.13
N GLY A 405 0.17 39.75 17.19
CA GLY A 405 -0.69 39.93 18.37
C GLY A 405 -2.18 39.73 18.07
N VAL A 406 -3.04 40.61 18.54
CA VAL A 406 -4.50 40.51 18.45
C VAL A 406 -5.01 40.54 17.00
N ILE A 407 -4.27 41.13 16.05
CA ILE A 407 -4.64 41.25 14.65
C ILE A 407 -4.73 39.85 13.99
N ALA A 408 -4.03 38.82 14.52
CA ALA A 408 -4.11 37.43 14.08
C ALA A 408 -5.56 36.88 14.12
N ILE A 409 -6.47 37.47 14.87
CA ILE A 409 -7.88 37.05 14.93
C ILE A 409 -8.59 37.26 13.58
N VAL A 410 -8.22 38.29 12.80
CA VAL A 410 -8.89 38.63 11.53
C VAL A 410 -8.81 37.51 10.50
N PRO A 411 -7.62 37.03 10.09
CA PRO A 411 -7.54 35.93 9.14
C PRO A 411 -8.10 34.59 9.70
N LEU A 412 -8.02 34.39 11.02
CA LEU A 412 -8.60 33.22 11.66
C LEU A 412 -10.13 33.23 11.63
N PHE A 413 -10.74 34.40 11.83
CA PHE A 413 -12.18 34.57 11.72
C PHE A 413 -12.67 34.32 10.29
N ILE A 414 -11.96 34.82 9.26
CA ILE A 414 -12.25 34.56 7.87
C ILE A 414 -12.13 33.06 7.58
N ALA A 415 -11.05 32.42 8.05
CA ALA A 415 -10.85 30.99 7.88
C ALA A 415 -11.96 30.16 8.53
N ALA A 416 -12.39 30.52 9.74
CA ALA A 416 -13.49 29.86 10.45
C ALA A 416 -14.84 30.08 9.74
N ALA A 417 -15.12 31.28 9.26
CA ALA A 417 -16.35 31.61 8.52
C ALA A 417 -16.41 30.81 7.18
N CYS A 418 -15.29 30.74 6.45
CA CYS A 418 -15.19 29.95 5.21
C CYS A 418 -15.31 28.44 5.49
N ALA A 419 -14.73 27.94 6.57
CA ALA A 419 -14.87 26.55 6.99
C ALA A 419 -16.32 26.20 7.34
N ALA A 420 -17.00 27.07 8.09
CA ALA A 420 -18.43 26.91 8.40
C ALA A 420 -19.30 26.94 7.13
N GLY A 421 -19.05 27.88 6.22
CA GLY A 421 -19.74 27.97 4.92
C GLY A 421 -19.53 26.70 4.08
N SER A 422 -18.30 26.23 3.98
CA SER A 422 -17.97 24.97 3.26
C SER A 422 -18.63 23.76 3.92
N PHE A 423 -18.70 23.69 5.24
CA PHE A 423 -19.36 22.60 5.96
C PHE A 423 -20.88 22.58 5.67
N LEU A 424 -21.54 23.73 5.69
CA LEU A 424 -22.95 23.86 5.36
C LEU A 424 -23.21 23.46 3.91
N LEU A 425 -22.37 23.94 2.98
CA LEU A 425 -22.48 23.60 1.56
C LEU A 425 -22.20 22.13 1.28
N SER A 426 -21.32 21.49 2.05
CA SER A 426 -20.91 20.08 1.85
C SER A 426 -22.10 19.10 1.88
N ARG A 427 -23.12 19.37 2.72
CA ARG A 427 -24.34 18.57 2.78
C ARG A 427 -25.09 18.59 1.46
N HIS A 428 -25.20 19.77 0.84
CA HIS A 428 -25.87 19.95 -0.45
C HIS A 428 -25.05 19.33 -1.59
N VAL A 429 -23.73 19.47 -1.55
CA VAL A 429 -22.80 18.82 -2.50
C VAL A 429 -22.95 17.29 -2.45
N VAL A 430 -22.97 16.70 -1.25
CA VAL A 430 -23.13 15.24 -1.08
C VAL A 430 -24.50 14.77 -1.58
N ASN A 431 -25.58 15.53 -1.33
CA ASN A 431 -26.90 15.19 -1.84
C ASN A 431 -26.98 15.31 -3.36
N GLY A 432 -26.45 16.39 -3.94
CA GLY A 432 -26.36 16.54 -5.39
C GLY A 432 -25.57 15.42 -6.06
N GLN A 433 -24.48 15.00 -5.43
CA GLN A 433 -23.69 13.86 -5.89
C GLN A 433 -24.48 12.55 -5.87
N LYS A 434 -25.27 12.30 -4.83
CA LYS A 434 -26.11 11.09 -4.74
C LYS A 434 -27.14 11.05 -5.87
N ILE A 435 -27.82 12.18 -6.15
CA ILE A 435 -28.81 12.28 -7.22
C ILE A 435 -28.14 12.00 -8.56
N TRP A 436 -27.05 12.70 -8.86
CA TRP A 436 -26.30 12.47 -10.09
C TRP A 436 -25.82 11.03 -10.25
N MET A 437 -25.26 10.41 -9.19
CA MET A 437 -24.81 9.02 -9.23
C MET A 437 -25.96 8.03 -9.45
N HIS A 438 -27.15 8.31 -8.93
CA HIS A 438 -28.34 7.52 -9.19
C HIS A 438 -28.73 7.56 -10.68
N ASP A 439 -28.79 8.77 -11.27
CA ASP A 439 -29.15 8.94 -12.68
C ASP A 439 -28.10 8.36 -13.63
N LEU A 440 -26.82 8.53 -13.30
CA LEU A 440 -25.69 7.87 -13.96
C LEU A 440 -25.86 6.34 -13.96
N GLN A 441 -26.20 5.76 -12.81
CA GLN A 441 -26.34 4.32 -12.65
C GLN A 441 -27.55 3.79 -13.43
N LYS A 442 -28.66 4.54 -13.42
CA LYS A 442 -29.84 4.25 -14.22
C LYS A 442 -29.52 4.21 -15.72
N ARG A 443 -28.82 5.23 -16.23
CA ARG A 443 -28.38 5.26 -17.63
C ARG A 443 -27.43 4.11 -17.97
N LEU A 444 -26.42 3.86 -17.11
CA LEU A 444 -25.46 2.78 -17.34
C LEU A 444 -26.12 1.41 -17.40
N ASN A 445 -27.08 1.12 -16.52
CA ASN A 445 -27.82 -0.14 -16.53
C ASN A 445 -28.57 -0.35 -17.84
N VAL A 446 -29.29 0.69 -18.32
CA VAL A 446 -30.00 0.63 -19.62
C VAL A 446 -28.99 0.52 -20.76
N THR A 447 -27.90 1.29 -20.74
CA THR A 447 -26.85 1.22 -21.76
C THR A 447 -26.27 -0.19 -21.86
N THR A 448 -25.91 -0.80 -20.73
CA THR A 448 -25.38 -2.16 -20.67
C THR A 448 -26.38 -3.18 -21.22
N SER A 449 -27.66 -3.03 -20.89
CA SER A 449 -28.73 -3.92 -21.39
C SER A 449 -28.93 -3.80 -22.91
N VAL A 450 -28.86 -2.58 -23.43
CA VAL A 450 -28.93 -2.31 -24.89
C VAL A 450 -27.74 -2.94 -25.61
N PHE A 451 -26.53 -2.73 -25.10
CA PHE A 451 -25.32 -3.28 -25.73
C PHE A 451 -25.24 -4.81 -25.62
N ALA A 452 -25.69 -5.39 -24.50
CA ALA A 452 -25.73 -6.85 -24.33
C ALA A 452 -26.67 -7.54 -25.32
N ARG A 453 -27.68 -6.84 -25.87
CA ARG A 453 -28.66 -7.35 -26.84
C ARG A 453 -28.65 -6.56 -28.15
N LEU A 454 -27.51 -5.97 -28.51
CA LEU A 454 -27.42 -5.05 -29.66
C LEU A 454 -27.81 -5.73 -30.98
N GLU A 455 -27.47 -6.98 -31.15
CA GLU A 455 -27.83 -7.80 -32.31
C GLU A 455 -29.37 -7.90 -32.46
N SER A 456 -30.05 -8.28 -31.38
CA SER A 456 -31.50 -8.38 -31.36
C SER A 456 -32.19 -7.03 -31.65
N ILE A 457 -31.66 -5.93 -31.11
CA ILE A 457 -32.15 -4.58 -31.31
C ILE A 457 -32.01 -4.15 -32.79
N LYS A 458 -30.90 -4.52 -33.44
CA LYS A 458 -30.69 -4.27 -34.87
C LYS A 458 -31.64 -5.10 -35.75
N MET A 459 -31.81 -6.39 -35.43
CA MET A 459 -32.72 -7.27 -36.15
C MET A 459 -34.19 -6.83 -36.06
N LEU A 460 -34.59 -6.32 -34.90
CA LEU A 460 -35.93 -5.78 -34.67
C LEU A 460 -36.16 -4.37 -35.28
N GLY A 461 -35.13 -3.72 -35.80
CA GLY A 461 -35.21 -2.36 -36.36
C GLY A 461 -35.49 -1.23 -35.37
N ILE A 462 -35.36 -1.48 -34.05
CA ILE A 462 -35.71 -0.52 -32.97
C ILE A 462 -34.51 0.30 -32.45
N SER A 463 -33.44 0.40 -33.25
CA SER A 463 -32.24 1.13 -32.90
C SER A 463 -32.45 2.62 -32.57
N THR A 464 -33.35 3.28 -33.34
CA THR A 464 -33.72 4.68 -33.12
C THR A 464 -34.47 4.89 -31.79
N TRP A 465 -35.36 3.99 -31.43
CA TRP A 465 -36.07 4.02 -30.15
C TRP A 465 -35.10 3.83 -28.98
N ALA A 466 -34.21 2.84 -29.05
CA ALA A 466 -33.18 2.62 -28.04
C ALA A 466 -32.25 3.84 -27.91
N GLY A 467 -31.87 4.46 -29.02
CA GLY A 467 -31.06 5.68 -29.05
C GLY A 467 -31.77 6.87 -28.37
N ASN A 468 -33.06 7.04 -28.60
CA ASN A 468 -33.83 8.11 -27.96
C ASN A 468 -33.95 7.93 -26.45
N ILE A 469 -34.18 6.72 -25.96
CA ILE A 469 -34.18 6.43 -24.52
C ILE A 469 -32.82 6.78 -23.89
N LEU A 470 -31.72 6.36 -24.53
CA LEU A 470 -30.38 6.66 -24.02
C LEU A 470 -30.09 8.16 -24.00
N ARG A 471 -30.58 8.92 -25.01
CA ARG A 471 -30.47 10.39 -25.03
C ARG A 471 -31.24 11.02 -23.88
N THR A 472 -32.51 10.66 -23.69
CA THR A 472 -33.32 11.19 -22.58
C THR A 472 -32.69 10.92 -21.21
N LEU A 473 -32.19 9.72 -21.00
CA LEU A 473 -31.47 9.37 -19.76
C LEU A 473 -30.16 10.16 -19.61
N ARG A 474 -29.48 10.45 -20.72
CA ARG A 474 -28.26 11.28 -20.71
C ARG A 474 -28.58 12.72 -20.37
N ASP A 475 -29.66 13.28 -20.91
CA ASP A 475 -30.09 14.64 -20.61
C ASP A 475 -30.43 14.78 -19.12
N GLN A 476 -31.17 13.83 -18.54
CA GLN A 476 -31.44 13.78 -17.09
C GLN A 476 -30.15 13.72 -16.25
N GLU A 477 -29.18 12.89 -16.65
CA GLU A 477 -27.91 12.80 -15.98
C GLU A 477 -27.11 14.12 -16.08
N VAL A 478 -27.13 14.78 -17.23
CA VAL A 478 -26.44 16.06 -17.43
C VAL A 478 -27.03 17.12 -16.52
N ASP A 479 -28.35 17.23 -16.43
CA ASP A 479 -29.05 18.20 -15.58
C ASP A 479 -28.71 18.00 -14.09
N SER A 480 -28.80 16.76 -13.61
CA SER A 480 -28.39 16.44 -12.21
C SER A 480 -26.90 16.68 -11.98
N SER A 481 -26.03 16.44 -12.98
CA SER A 481 -24.60 16.72 -12.89
C SER A 481 -24.28 18.22 -12.83
N LEU A 482 -25.06 19.06 -13.53
CA LEU A 482 -24.88 20.52 -13.48
C LEU A 482 -25.12 21.08 -12.09
N ILE A 483 -26.17 20.61 -11.40
CA ILE A 483 -26.46 21.01 -10.01
C ILE A 483 -25.27 20.65 -9.11
N PHE A 484 -24.80 19.39 -9.20
CA PHE A 484 -23.65 18.94 -8.41
C PHE A 484 -22.38 19.76 -8.71
N ARG A 485 -22.06 19.98 -9.98
CA ARG A 485 -20.88 20.74 -10.42
C ARG A 485 -20.91 22.19 -9.97
N THR A 486 -22.08 22.84 -10.03
CA THR A 486 -22.27 24.21 -9.55
C THR A 486 -22.03 24.31 -8.06
N LEU A 487 -22.56 23.36 -7.27
CA LEU A 487 -22.31 23.29 -5.83
C LEU A 487 -20.83 23.04 -5.52
N LEU A 488 -20.18 22.19 -6.31
CA LEU A 488 -18.74 21.92 -6.20
C LEU A 488 -17.89 23.16 -6.49
N LEU A 489 -18.24 23.93 -7.54
CA LEU A 489 -17.57 25.19 -7.86
C LEU A 489 -17.65 26.19 -6.70
N TRP A 490 -18.84 26.36 -6.11
CA TRP A 490 -18.99 27.24 -4.93
C TRP A 490 -18.16 26.77 -3.74
N SER A 491 -18.05 25.44 -3.54
CA SER A 491 -17.18 24.88 -2.50
C SER A 491 -15.70 25.22 -2.72
N VAL A 492 -15.24 25.14 -3.97
CA VAL A 492 -13.87 25.52 -4.34
C VAL A 492 -13.65 27.02 -4.15
N VAL A 493 -14.59 27.86 -4.62
CA VAL A 493 -14.51 29.33 -4.44
C VAL A 493 -14.40 29.71 -2.96
N ILE A 494 -15.25 29.16 -2.09
CA ILE A 494 -15.20 29.43 -0.65
C ILE A 494 -13.85 29.00 -0.04
N SER A 495 -13.30 27.88 -0.50
CA SER A 495 -11.98 27.39 -0.04
C SER A 495 -10.86 28.35 -0.46
N GLU A 496 -10.88 28.86 -1.70
CA GLU A 496 -9.85 29.77 -2.20
C GLU A 496 -9.97 31.19 -1.64
N VAL A 497 -11.17 31.62 -1.29
CA VAL A 497 -11.40 32.92 -0.61
C VAL A 497 -10.55 33.05 0.67
N THR A 498 -10.38 31.97 1.42
CA THR A 498 -9.54 31.97 2.64
C THR A 498 -8.09 32.30 2.32
N SER A 499 -7.53 31.78 1.24
CA SER A 499 -6.14 32.00 0.86
C SER A 499 -5.86 33.38 0.30
N MET A 500 -6.88 34.05 -0.27
CA MET A 500 -6.76 35.40 -0.86
C MET A 500 -7.19 36.50 0.08
N LEU A 501 -8.38 36.40 0.70
CA LEU A 501 -8.89 37.43 1.60
C LEU A 501 -8.19 37.44 2.94
N GLY A 502 -7.70 36.31 3.44
CA GLY A 502 -6.97 36.22 4.70
C GLY A 502 -5.77 37.19 4.75
N PRO A 503 -4.81 37.09 3.81
CA PRO A 503 -3.69 38.00 3.71
C PRO A 503 -4.12 39.46 3.51
N ALA A 504 -5.04 39.72 2.59
CA ALA A 504 -5.50 41.07 2.28
C ALA A 504 -6.12 41.76 3.53
N ALA A 505 -7.03 41.10 4.23
CA ALA A 505 -7.67 41.61 5.41
C ALA A 505 -6.66 41.80 6.56
N MET A 506 -5.70 40.88 6.70
CA MET A 506 -4.64 41.06 7.70
C MET A 506 -3.78 42.28 7.41
N PHE A 507 -3.38 42.51 6.14
CA PHE A 507 -2.62 43.72 5.75
C PHE A 507 -3.38 45.00 5.99
N VAL A 508 -4.68 45.06 5.66
CA VAL A 508 -5.54 46.19 5.94
C VAL A 508 -5.60 46.44 7.43
N ALA A 509 -5.89 45.44 8.25
CA ALA A 509 -5.95 45.56 9.69
C ALA A 509 -4.59 46.00 10.30
N PHE A 510 -3.49 45.42 9.80
CA PHE A 510 -2.15 45.79 10.23
C PHE A 510 -1.79 47.21 9.86
N SER A 511 -2.09 47.66 8.64
CA SER A 511 -1.87 49.06 8.19
C SER A 511 -2.66 50.06 9.01
N LEU A 512 -3.93 49.77 9.35
CA LEU A 512 -4.76 50.63 10.19
C LEU A 512 -4.19 50.78 11.61
N VAL A 513 -3.73 49.68 12.23
CA VAL A 513 -3.13 49.66 13.55
C VAL A 513 -1.77 50.38 13.53
N ALA A 514 -0.97 50.17 12.52
CA ALA A 514 0.32 50.86 12.37
C ALA A 514 0.16 52.37 12.18
N PHE A 515 -0.80 52.78 11.37
CA PHE A 515 -1.15 54.20 11.19
C PHE A 515 -1.58 54.83 12.52
N ALA A 516 -2.40 54.10 13.30
CA ALA A 516 -2.86 54.58 14.63
C ALA A 516 -1.70 54.69 15.66
N ARG A 517 -0.69 53.82 15.57
CA ARG A 517 0.47 53.81 16.52
C ARG A 517 1.66 54.66 16.08
N LYS A 518 1.67 55.20 14.87
CA LYS A 518 2.76 56.00 14.28
C LYS A 518 4.11 55.30 14.18
N ASP A 519 4.14 53.95 14.19
CA ASP A 519 5.36 53.14 14.14
C ASP A 519 5.57 52.59 12.73
N ALA A 520 6.19 53.34 11.83
CA ALA A 520 6.38 52.96 10.45
C ALA A 520 7.56 51.97 10.18
N ALA A 521 8.56 51.91 11.09
CA ALA A 521 9.83 51.23 10.82
C ALA A 521 9.80 49.71 11.06
N VAL A 522 8.89 49.20 11.91
CA VAL A 522 8.79 47.78 12.23
C VAL A 522 7.94 47.01 11.20
N LEU A 523 7.34 47.75 10.25
CA LEU A 523 6.29 47.25 9.36
C LEU A 523 6.71 46.16 8.37
N ALA A 524 7.88 46.29 7.74
CA ALA A 524 8.23 45.45 6.59
C ALA A 524 8.55 43.98 7.00
N ASN A 525 9.39 43.81 8.02
CA ASN A 525 9.80 42.45 8.45
C ASN A 525 8.61 41.64 8.99
N THR A 526 7.84 42.26 9.88
CA THR A 526 6.65 41.64 10.51
C THR A 526 5.58 41.33 9.44
N ALA A 527 5.41 42.20 8.45
CA ALA A 527 4.47 41.97 7.37
C ALA A 527 4.84 40.74 6.48
N PHE A 528 6.10 40.64 6.06
CA PHE A 528 6.54 39.51 5.25
C PHE A 528 6.57 38.18 6.01
N THR A 529 7.03 38.17 7.26
CA THR A 529 6.99 36.97 8.10
C THR A 529 5.57 36.53 8.39
N SER A 530 4.67 37.47 8.69
CA SER A 530 3.26 37.15 8.89
C SER A 530 2.59 36.60 7.64
N LEU A 531 2.93 37.14 6.46
CA LEU A 531 2.45 36.59 5.17
C LEU A 531 2.95 35.17 4.94
N ALA A 532 4.21 34.90 5.27
CA ALA A 532 4.77 33.56 5.15
C ALA A 532 4.06 32.57 6.11
N ILE A 533 3.78 32.97 7.36
CA ILE A 533 3.03 32.14 8.31
C ILE A 533 1.60 31.93 7.83
N LEU A 534 0.94 32.97 7.33
CA LEU A 534 -0.43 32.92 6.87
C LEU A 534 -0.58 32.00 5.64
N SER A 535 0.41 31.99 4.75
CA SER A 535 0.45 31.06 3.61
C SER A 535 0.49 29.59 4.03
N LEU A 536 0.94 29.29 5.25
CA LEU A 536 0.92 27.95 5.83
C LEU A 536 -0.44 27.56 6.45
N ILE A 537 -1.38 28.49 6.64
CA ILE A 537 -2.73 28.23 7.20
C ILE A 537 -3.71 27.76 6.13
N GLY A 538 -3.68 28.34 4.94
CA GLY A 538 -4.64 28.05 3.86
C GLY A 538 -4.69 26.60 3.44
N PRO A 539 -3.58 25.97 3.00
CA PRO A 539 -3.57 24.60 2.49
C PRO A 539 -4.04 23.53 3.50
N PRO A 540 -3.61 23.54 4.79
CA PRO A 540 -4.14 22.63 5.80
C PRO A 540 -5.64 22.73 5.99
N LEU A 541 -6.18 23.95 6.03
CA LEU A 541 -7.62 24.17 6.19
C LEU A 541 -8.42 23.64 5.00
N ALA A 542 -8.01 23.97 3.78
CA ALA A 542 -8.62 23.45 2.56
C ALA A 542 -8.59 21.91 2.50
N THR A 543 -7.47 21.31 2.90
CA THR A 543 -7.33 19.84 2.95
C THR A 543 -8.27 19.23 3.98
N LEU A 544 -8.44 19.82 5.17
CA LEU A 544 -9.37 19.31 6.19
C LEU A 544 -10.81 19.35 5.71
N ILE A 545 -11.24 20.43 5.07
CA ILE A 545 -12.59 20.59 4.52
C ILE A 545 -12.90 19.47 3.50
N GLN A 546 -11.95 19.13 2.65
CA GLN A 546 -12.12 18.08 1.65
C GLN A 546 -12.00 16.65 2.23
N THR A 547 -11.13 16.47 3.23
CA THR A 547 -10.81 15.14 3.77
C THR A 547 -11.91 14.59 4.66
N ILE A 548 -12.57 15.43 5.49
CA ILE A 548 -13.57 14.97 6.43
C ILE A 548 -14.75 14.26 5.74
N PRO A 549 -15.40 14.84 4.70
CA PRO A 549 -16.47 14.15 3.98
C PRO A 549 -16.02 12.85 3.32
N ASN A 550 -14.82 12.83 2.74
CA ASN A 550 -14.27 11.63 2.10
C ASN A 550 -14.01 10.52 3.11
N LEU A 551 -13.51 10.87 4.29
CA LEU A 551 -13.28 9.91 5.39
C LEU A 551 -14.60 9.34 5.90
N LEU A 552 -15.63 10.16 6.09
CA LEU A 552 -16.97 9.70 6.50
C LEU A 552 -17.59 8.76 5.46
N SER A 553 -17.43 9.08 4.17
CA SER A 553 -17.86 8.19 3.07
C SER A 553 -17.11 6.85 3.10
N ALA A 554 -15.80 6.87 3.34
CA ALA A 554 -15.00 5.65 3.45
C ALA A 554 -15.43 4.78 4.65
N LEU A 555 -15.74 5.40 5.79
CA LEU A 555 -16.23 4.70 6.98
C LEU A 555 -17.60 4.03 6.72
N ALA A 556 -18.49 4.70 5.98
CA ALA A 556 -19.77 4.12 5.56
C ALA A 556 -19.58 2.92 4.62
N CYS A 557 -18.63 3.01 3.66
CA CYS A 557 -18.29 1.90 2.77
C CYS A 557 -17.64 0.72 3.55
N LEU A 558 -16.78 1.00 4.53
CA LEU A 558 -16.22 -0.03 5.42
C LEU A 558 -17.32 -0.73 6.24
N GLY A 559 -18.38 0.01 6.63
CA GLY A 559 -19.56 -0.58 7.26
C GLY A 559 -20.23 -1.63 6.37
N ARG A 560 -20.50 -1.27 5.08
CA ARG A 560 -21.09 -2.22 4.11
C ARG A 560 -20.21 -3.46 3.87
N VAL A 561 -18.89 -3.27 3.78
CA VAL A 561 -17.97 -4.41 3.67
C VAL A 561 -18.03 -5.27 4.94
N GLN A 562 -18.11 -4.66 6.12
CA GLN A 562 -18.25 -5.41 7.38
C GLN A 562 -19.56 -6.21 7.40
N ASP A 563 -20.67 -5.62 6.98
CA ASP A 563 -21.99 -6.29 6.91
C ASP A 563 -21.93 -7.51 5.97
N LEU A 564 -21.26 -7.40 4.81
CA LEU A 564 -21.01 -8.53 3.92
C LEU A 564 -20.18 -9.62 4.61
N LEU A 565 -19.10 -9.25 5.29
CA LEU A 565 -18.21 -10.21 5.96
C LEU A 565 -18.90 -10.93 7.14
N GLU A 566 -19.87 -10.28 7.78
CA GLU A 566 -20.67 -10.82 8.87
C GLU A 566 -21.91 -11.56 8.39
N ALA A 567 -22.29 -11.44 7.12
CA ALA A 567 -23.41 -12.17 6.53
C ALA A 567 -23.24 -13.69 6.75
N PRO A 568 -24.32 -14.41 7.06
CA PRO A 568 -24.26 -15.85 7.30
C PRO A 568 -23.70 -16.54 6.06
N SER A 569 -22.55 -17.19 6.22
CA SER A 569 -22.02 -18.09 5.21
C SER A 569 -22.91 -19.32 5.14
N ILE A 570 -23.10 -19.87 3.96
CA ILE A 570 -23.58 -21.24 3.85
C ILE A 570 -22.60 -22.05 4.67
N SER A 571 -23.00 -22.41 5.88
CA SER A 571 -22.31 -23.46 6.58
C SER A 571 -22.44 -24.67 5.65
N ARG A 572 -21.37 -25.13 5.05
CA ARG A 572 -21.25 -26.52 4.58
C ARG A 572 -21.28 -27.43 5.82
N SER A 573 -22.20 -27.15 6.71
CA SER A 573 -22.52 -27.87 7.93
C SER A 573 -23.62 -28.90 7.69
N THR A 574 -23.85 -29.34 6.45
CA THR A 574 -24.11 -30.74 6.27
C THR A 574 -22.81 -31.42 6.63
N PRO A 575 -22.77 -32.21 7.72
CA PRO A 575 -21.53 -32.88 8.07
C PRO A 575 -21.18 -33.83 6.94
N TRP A 576 -20.18 -33.47 6.15
CA TRP A 576 -19.39 -34.39 5.42
C TRP A 576 -18.67 -35.24 6.47
N LYS A 577 -19.43 -36.06 7.19
CA LYS A 577 -18.91 -37.02 8.17
C LYS A 577 -18.25 -38.13 7.38
N VAL A 578 -16.98 -37.98 7.13
CA VAL A 578 -16.13 -39.15 6.94
C VAL A 578 -16.00 -39.81 8.32
N ASN A 579 -16.66 -40.97 8.46
CA ASN A 579 -16.45 -41.94 9.53
C ASN A 579 -15.73 -41.46 10.79
N GLY A 580 -16.48 -40.96 11.79
CA GLY A 580 -16.05 -41.02 13.21
C GLY A 580 -14.88 -40.13 13.65
N LEU A 581 -14.23 -39.39 12.75
CA LEU A 581 -13.17 -38.46 13.08
C LEU A 581 -13.68 -37.03 12.97
N THR A 582 -13.97 -36.42 14.10
CA THR A 582 -14.03 -34.97 14.25
C THR A 582 -12.67 -34.43 13.88
N PHE A 583 -12.54 -33.85 12.67
CA PHE A 583 -11.41 -32.98 12.36
C PHE A 583 -11.63 -31.66 13.12
N GLU A 584 -11.20 -31.60 14.37
CA GLU A 584 -10.72 -30.36 14.96
C GLU A 584 -9.64 -29.84 14.01
N GLN A 585 -9.78 -28.58 13.60
CA GLN A 585 -8.74 -27.84 12.88
C GLN A 585 -7.52 -27.73 13.80
N THR A 586 -6.72 -28.78 13.90
CA THR A 586 -5.38 -28.68 14.45
C THR A 586 -4.50 -28.08 13.35
N ASP A 587 -4.11 -26.85 13.61
CA ASP A 587 -3.01 -26.12 12.99
C ASP A 587 -1.78 -27.05 12.85
N ARG A 588 -1.69 -27.76 11.76
CA ARG A 588 -0.41 -28.39 11.40
C ARG A 588 0.46 -27.34 10.75
N ARG A 589 1.31 -26.73 11.58
CA ARG A 589 2.52 -26.05 11.13
C ARG A 589 3.25 -26.99 10.15
N CYS A 590 3.34 -26.58 8.90
CA CYS A 590 4.32 -27.18 7.99
C CYS A 590 5.71 -27.10 8.61
N PRO A 591 6.44 -28.20 8.73
CA PRO A 591 7.83 -28.14 9.11
C PRO A 591 8.59 -27.35 8.03
N ARG A 592 9.44 -26.45 8.47
CA ARG A 592 10.44 -25.80 7.62
C ARG A 592 11.27 -26.89 6.96
N SER A 593 11.18 -27.04 5.64
CA SER A 593 12.12 -27.86 4.88
C SER A 593 13.52 -27.26 4.97
N ASN A 594 14.37 -27.94 5.69
CA ASN A 594 15.83 -27.81 5.54
C ASN A 594 16.20 -28.49 4.21
N PRO A 595 16.97 -27.85 3.36
CA PRO A 595 17.53 -28.53 2.19
C PRO A 595 18.82 -29.24 2.59
N GLY A 596 18.78 -30.55 2.69
CA GLY A 596 19.98 -31.34 2.92
C GLY A 596 19.69 -32.83 3.02
N HIS A 597 20.04 -33.53 1.94
CA HIS A 597 20.38 -34.93 1.82
C HIS A 597 19.32 -36.02 2.03
N GLY A 598 19.30 -36.91 1.03
CA GLY A 598 18.95 -38.32 1.16
C GLY A 598 17.72 -38.73 0.33
N HIS A 599 17.98 -39.32 -0.82
CA HIS A 599 17.06 -40.25 -1.47
C HIS A 599 16.69 -41.35 -0.46
N GLU A 600 15.46 -41.40 -0.02
CA GLU A 600 14.84 -42.61 0.50
C GLU A 600 13.63 -42.92 -0.35
N THR A 601 13.79 -43.99 -1.12
CA THR A 601 12.74 -44.74 -1.84
C THR A 601 11.83 -45.37 -0.80
N PHE A 602 10.58 -44.89 -0.73
CA PHE A 602 9.52 -45.60 0.01
C PHE A 602 8.99 -46.74 -0.88
N GLU A 603 9.36 -47.96 -0.54
CA GLU A 603 8.71 -49.16 -1.03
C GLU A 603 7.27 -49.25 -0.49
N LEU A 604 6.32 -49.40 -1.40
CA LEU A 604 4.93 -49.76 -1.10
C LEU A 604 4.87 -51.21 -0.66
N GLU A 605 4.80 -51.47 0.63
CA GLU A 605 4.41 -52.79 1.13
C GLU A 605 2.98 -53.11 0.73
N SER A 606 2.82 -54.14 -0.06
CA SER A 606 1.58 -54.83 -0.35
C SER A 606 1.15 -55.61 0.86
N GLY A 607 0.18 -55.11 1.61
CA GLY A 607 -0.35 -55.74 2.82
C GLY A 607 -1.85 -56.02 2.76
N SER A 608 -2.18 -57.25 2.39
CA SER A 608 -3.31 -58.13 2.81
C SER A 608 -4.78 -57.68 2.72
N PRO A 609 -5.70 -58.61 2.47
CA PRO A 609 -7.07 -58.36 2.06
C PRO A 609 -7.96 -57.95 3.22
N PHE A 610 -8.71 -56.88 3.04
CA PHE A 610 -9.72 -56.37 3.96
C PHE A 610 -10.91 -57.35 4.00
N SER A 611 -11.20 -57.81 5.18
CA SER A 611 -12.38 -58.62 5.54
C SER A 611 -13.69 -57.91 5.22
N THR A 612 -14.52 -58.62 4.51
CA THR A 612 -15.94 -58.39 4.18
C THR A 612 -16.80 -58.09 5.39
N GLY A 613 -17.48 -56.94 5.37
CA GLY A 613 -18.51 -56.62 6.37
C GLY A 613 -18.92 -55.18 6.45
N VAL A 614 -18.76 -54.36 5.38
CA VAL A 614 -19.24 -52.97 5.37
C VAL A 614 -20.40 -52.87 4.37
N HIS A 615 -21.62 -52.62 4.89
CA HIS A 615 -22.72 -52.19 4.03
C HIS A 615 -22.27 -50.98 3.20
N PRO A 616 -22.55 -50.93 1.90
CA PRO A 616 -22.15 -49.82 1.06
C PRO A 616 -22.80 -48.53 1.60
N LEU A 617 -21.99 -47.65 2.15
CA LEU A 617 -22.45 -46.36 2.63
C LEU A 617 -23.02 -45.54 1.46
N ALA A 618 -24.27 -45.09 1.63
CA ALA A 618 -24.97 -44.34 0.59
C ALA A 618 -24.16 -43.08 0.19
N THR A 619 -24.00 -42.84 -1.12
CA THR A 619 -23.33 -41.67 -1.65
C THR A 619 -24.09 -40.36 -1.32
N VAL A 620 -25.45 -40.44 -1.38
CA VAL A 620 -26.34 -39.33 -0.96
C VAL A 620 -27.53 -39.96 -0.22
N LYS A 621 -27.93 -39.34 0.92
CA LYS A 621 -29.10 -39.73 1.70
C LYS A 621 -29.85 -38.49 2.12
N ALA A 622 -31.14 -38.45 1.76
CA ALA A 622 -32.10 -37.47 2.26
C ALA A 622 -33.09 -38.19 3.20
N HIS A 623 -33.36 -37.62 4.36
CA HIS A 623 -34.33 -38.14 5.32
C HIS A 623 -35.21 -37.00 5.85
N ALA A 624 -36.49 -37.05 5.52
CA ALA A 624 -37.50 -36.05 5.89
C ALA A 624 -37.02 -34.60 5.67
N ALA A 625 -36.29 -34.34 4.57
CA ALA A 625 -35.63 -33.09 4.32
C ALA A 625 -36.59 -32.03 3.76
N ASP A 626 -36.72 -30.91 4.46
CA ASP A 626 -37.39 -29.70 3.98
C ASP A 626 -36.31 -28.75 3.41
N ILE A 627 -36.40 -28.42 2.13
CA ILE A 627 -35.37 -27.65 1.40
C ILE A 627 -35.91 -26.26 1.06
N SER A 628 -35.14 -25.21 1.40
CA SER A 628 -35.44 -23.80 1.16
C SER A 628 -34.24 -23.08 0.52
N TRP A 629 -34.47 -21.94 -0.13
CA TRP A 629 -33.41 -21.11 -0.70
C TRP A 629 -32.62 -20.35 0.37
N ALA A 630 -33.29 -19.95 1.47
CA ALA A 630 -32.67 -19.19 2.54
C ALA A 630 -32.91 -19.88 3.88
N GLN A 631 -32.00 -19.64 4.83
CA GLN A 631 -32.13 -20.15 6.19
C GLN A 631 -33.36 -19.54 6.86
N GLY A 632 -34.32 -20.36 7.28
CA GLY A 632 -35.59 -19.92 7.85
C GLY A 632 -36.64 -19.46 6.82
N GLY A 633 -36.39 -19.59 5.52
CA GLY A 633 -37.37 -19.35 4.45
C GLY A 633 -38.41 -20.45 4.30
N GLU A 634 -39.48 -20.17 3.59
CA GLU A 634 -40.50 -21.19 3.28
C GLU A 634 -39.88 -22.35 2.47
N PRO A 635 -40.17 -23.60 2.86
CA PRO A 635 -39.64 -24.76 2.16
C PRO A 635 -40.28 -24.92 0.78
N VAL A 636 -39.42 -24.94 -0.26
CA VAL A 636 -39.81 -25.22 -1.64
C VAL A 636 -40.10 -26.70 -1.85
N LEU A 637 -39.32 -27.54 -1.19
CA LEU A 637 -39.52 -29.00 -1.16
C LEU A 637 -39.72 -29.42 0.27
N ARG A 638 -40.70 -30.31 0.51
CA ARG A 638 -41.08 -30.80 1.84
C ARG A 638 -40.95 -32.30 1.90
N ASN A 639 -40.44 -32.80 3.04
CA ASN A 639 -40.37 -34.22 3.38
C ASN A 639 -39.71 -35.08 2.30
N VAL A 640 -38.59 -34.62 1.76
CA VAL A 640 -37.84 -35.33 0.72
C VAL A 640 -37.12 -36.53 1.33
N ASN A 641 -37.36 -37.72 0.75
CA ASN A 641 -36.79 -38.97 1.22
C ASN A 641 -36.22 -39.73 -0.02
N PHE A 642 -34.92 -39.97 -0.05
CA PHE A 642 -34.29 -40.87 -1.00
C PHE A 642 -32.90 -41.29 -0.53
N GLN A 643 -32.39 -42.35 -1.14
CA GLN A 643 -31.04 -42.86 -0.93
C GLN A 643 -30.40 -43.19 -2.28
N LEU A 644 -29.21 -42.72 -2.52
CA LEU A 644 -28.41 -43.03 -3.72
C LEU A 644 -27.16 -43.77 -3.30
N LEU A 645 -27.02 -44.99 -3.81
CA LEU A 645 -25.84 -45.84 -3.59
C LEU A 645 -24.76 -45.58 -4.67
N PRO A 646 -23.49 -45.98 -4.44
CA PRO A 646 -22.46 -45.93 -5.47
C PRO A 646 -22.90 -46.68 -6.75
N SER A 647 -22.54 -46.12 -7.90
CA SER A 647 -22.89 -46.64 -9.24
C SER A 647 -24.39 -46.64 -9.59
N GLN A 648 -25.20 -45.92 -8.82
CA GLN A 648 -26.63 -45.73 -9.15
C GLN A 648 -26.84 -44.36 -9.84
N LEU A 649 -27.86 -44.34 -10.72
CA LEU A 649 -28.38 -43.11 -11.36
C LEU A 649 -29.72 -42.75 -10.71
N LEU A 650 -29.86 -41.51 -10.29
CA LEU A 650 -31.11 -40.91 -9.83
C LEU A 650 -31.63 -39.92 -10.88
N ALA A 651 -32.73 -40.23 -11.54
CA ALA A 651 -33.41 -39.30 -12.44
C ALA A 651 -34.51 -38.54 -11.69
N VAL A 652 -34.48 -37.21 -11.75
CA VAL A 652 -35.48 -36.32 -11.14
C VAL A 652 -36.34 -35.72 -12.24
N SER A 653 -37.61 -36.10 -12.30
CA SER A 653 -38.58 -35.63 -13.29
C SER A 653 -39.74 -34.89 -12.65
N GLY A 654 -40.37 -33.95 -13.37
CA GLY A 654 -41.52 -33.19 -12.93
C GLY A 654 -41.75 -31.92 -13.74
N PRO A 655 -42.89 -31.24 -13.55
CA PRO A 655 -43.22 -30.00 -14.28
C PRO A 655 -42.22 -28.86 -13.98
N VAL A 656 -42.27 -27.82 -14.84
CA VAL A 656 -41.46 -26.62 -14.64
C VAL A 656 -41.87 -25.96 -13.32
N GLY A 657 -40.88 -25.56 -12.51
CA GLY A 657 -41.14 -24.90 -11.23
C GLY A 657 -41.36 -25.83 -10.03
N CYS A 658 -41.37 -27.16 -10.17
CA CYS A 658 -41.56 -28.10 -9.06
C CYS A 658 -40.37 -28.27 -8.12
N GLY A 659 -39.26 -27.58 -8.34
CA GLY A 659 -38.09 -27.59 -7.43
C GLY A 659 -36.96 -28.57 -7.81
N LYS A 660 -36.92 -29.09 -9.07
CA LYS A 660 -35.82 -29.97 -9.52
C LYS A 660 -34.44 -29.38 -9.27
N SER A 661 -34.20 -28.20 -9.81
CA SER A 661 -32.91 -27.50 -9.63
C SER A 661 -32.63 -27.15 -8.17
N THR A 662 -33.66 -26.89 -7.38
CA THR A 662 -33.53 -26.67 -5.91
C THR A 662 -33.02 -27.91 -5.21
N LEU A 663 -33.53 -29.11 -5.56
CA LEU A 663 -33.02 -30.36 -5.02
C LEU A 663 -31.56 -30.59 -5.39
N LEU A 664 -31.22 -30.41 -6.69
CA LEU A 664 -29.85 -30.60 -7.18
C LEU A 664 -28.88 -29.61 -6.51
N ARG A 665 -29.29 -28.36 -6.33
CA ARG A 665 -28.49 -27.37 -5.61
C ARG A 665 -28.36 -27.70 -4.10
N ALA A 666 -29.37 -28.27 -3.48
CA ALA A 666 -29.25 -28.73 -2.11
C ALA A 666 -28.24 -29.89 -1.96
N MET A 667 -28.16 -30.77 -2.95
CA MET A 667 -27.18 -31.88 -2.99
C MET A 667 -25.73 -31.38 -3.07
N ILE A 668 -25.49 -30.20 -3.66
CA ILE A 668 -24.16 -29.58 -3.71
C ILE A 668 -23.92 -28.54 -2.56
N GLY A 669 -24.92 -28.37 -1.67
CA GLY A 669 -24.83 -27.47 -0.53
C GLY A 669 -25.14 -26.00 -0.82
N GLU A 670 -25.77 -25.69 -1.96
CA GLU A 670 -26.17 -24.32 -2.35
C GLU A 670 -27.60 -23.94 -1.95
N ALA A 671 -28.36 -24.87 -1.38
CA ALA A 671 -29.66 -24.61 -0.78
C ALA A 671 -29.69 -25.11 0.66
N CYS A 672 -30.56 -24.51 1.50
CA CYS A 672 -30.63 -24.78 2.93
C CYS A 672 -31.59 -25.92 3.24
N VAL A 673 -31.21 -26.83 4.16
CA VAL A 673 -32.08 -27.83 4.73
C VAL A 673 -32.60 -27.32 6.07
N GLY A 674 -33.92 -27.05 6.15
CA GLY A 674 -34.55 -26.48 7.33
C GLY A 674 -34.92 -27.55 8.37
N LYS A 675 -35.54 -28.65 7.93
CA LYS A 675 -35.87 -29.83 8.74
C LYS A 675 -35.31 -31.07 8.10
N GLY A 676 -35.16 -32.14 8.88
CA GLY A 676 -34.61 -33.41 8.40
C GLY A 676 -33.12 -33.34 8.15
N SER A 677 -32.61 -34.19 7.26
CA SER A 677 -31.19 -34.23 6.91
C SER A 677 -30.97 -34.58 5.44
N LEU A 678 -29.99 -33.93 4.81
CA LEU A 678 -29.46 -34.28 3.50
C LEU A 678 -27.94 -34.42 3.64
N THR A 679 -27.44 -35.63 3.46
CA THR A 679 -26.01 -35.94 3.58
C THR A 679 -25.48 -36.46 2.26
N ALA A 680 -24.37 -35.94 1.77
CA ALA A 680 -23.65 -36.46 0.62
C ALA A 680 -22.21 -36.84 1.04
N GLN A 681 -21.81 -38.07 0.74
CA GLN A 681 -20.50 -38.61 1.11
C GLN A 681 -19.53 -38.48 -0.07
N SER A 682 -19.14 -37.27 -0.44
CA SER A 682 -18.13 -37.07 -1.46
C SER A 682 -17.37 -35.78 -1.18
N ASP A 683 -16.04 -35.83 -1.18
CA ASP A 683 -15.18 -34.66 -0.94
C ASP A 683 -15.26 -33.65 -2.08
N SER A 684 -15.83 -34.02 -3.22
CA SER A 684 -15.97 -33.15 -4.38
C SER A 684 -17.05 -33.64 -5.35
N VAL A 685 -17.80 -32.71 -5.91
CA VAL A 685 -18.93 -32.94 -6.82
C VAL A 685 -18.59 -32.32 -8.19
N ALA A 686 -18.93 -33.01 -9.27
CA ALA A 686 -18.99 -32.42 -10.60
C ALA A 686 -20.40 -31.92 -10.86
N PHE A 687 -20.56 -30.63 -11.13
CA PHE A 687 -21.85 -29.99 -11.39
C PHE A 687 -21.89 -29.41 -12.80
N CYS A 688 -22.93 -29.74 -13.55
CA CYS A 688 -23.25 -29.14 -14.82
C CYS A 688 -24.58 -28.40 -14.70
N ASP A 689 -24.54 -27.09 -14.75
CA ASP A 689 -25.70 -26.19 -14.61
C ASP A 689 -26.53 -26.16 -15.90
N GLN A 690 -27.79 -25.78 -15.82
CA GLN A 690 -28.70 -25.55 -16.93
C GLN A 690 -28.14 -24.55 -17.96
N THR A 691 -27.34 -23.58 -17.53
CA THR A 691 -26.57 -22.67 -18.40
C THR A 691 -25.09 -23.06 -18.35
N ALA A 692 -24.58 -23.59 -19.46
CA ALA A 692 -23.19 -24.00 -19.52
C ALA A 692 -22.22 -22.83 -19.34
N TRP A 693 -21.43 -22.84 -18.26
CA TRP A 693 -20.39 -21.85 -18.03
C TRP A 693 -19.05 -22.32 -18.59
N LEU A 694 -18.42 -21.49 -19.43
CA LEU A 694 -17.08 -21.72 -19.97
C LEU A 694 -16.16 -20.55 -19.62
N ARG A 695 -14.94 -20.89 -19.17
CA ARG A 695 -13.88 -19.91 -18.96
C ARG A 695 -13.23 -19.53 -20.29
N GLN A 696 -12.66 -18.33 -20.34
CA GLN A 696 -11.84 -17.92 -21.46
C GLN A 696 -10.59 -18.81 -21.56
N GLY A 697 -10.33 -19.40 -22.73
CA GLY A 697 -9.26 -20.38 -22.98
C GLY A 697 -9.64 -21.29 -24.16
N SER A 698 -8.92 -22.38 -24.35
CA SER A 698 -9.22 -23.37 -25.36
C SER A 698 -10.32 -24.34 -24.92
N ILE A 699 -10.85 -25.15 -25.86
CA ILE A 699 -11.77 -26.25 -25.53
C ILE A 699 -11.07 -27.22 -24.57
N LYS A 700 -9.84 -27.59 -24.86
CA LYS A 700 -9.01 -28.46 -24.04
C LYS A 700 -8.84 -27.91 -22.60
N ASP A 701 -8.51 -26.62 -22.47
CA ASP A 701 -8.39 -25.99 -21.16
C ASP A 701 -9.69 -26.04 -20.36
N ASN A 702 -10.83 -25.95 -21.03
CA ASN A 702 -12.15 -26.02 -20.41
C ASN A 702 -12.51 -27.42 -19.94
N ILE A 703 -12.10 -28.47 -20.66
CA ILE A 703 -12.39 -29.88 -20.32
C ILE A 703 -11.44 -30.36 -19.22
N VAL A 704 -10.14 -30.17 -19.36
CA VAL A 704 -9.11 -30.63 -18.41
C VAL A 704 -9.21 -29.85 -17.11
N ASN A 705 -9.47 -28.56 -17.21
CA ASN A 705 -9.54 -27.59 -16.09
C ASN A 705 -8.31 -27.72 -15.17
N ASP A 706 -8.49 -28.03 -13.87
CA ASP A 706 -7.40 -28.16 -12.89
C ASP A 706 -6.95 -29.63 -12.69
N SER A 707 -7.43 -30.55 -13.53
CA SER A 707 -7.06 -31.98 -13.45
C SER A 707 -5.77 -32.26 -14.24
N GLU A 708 -5.04 -33.28 -13.84
CA GLU A 708 -3.88 -33.75 -14.63
C GLU A 708 -4.32 -34.25 -16.00
N TYR A 709 -3.56 -33.89 -17.04
CA TYR A 709 -3.86 -34.31 -18.40
C TYR A 709 -3.50 -35.81 -18.63
N ASN A 710 -4.51 -36.59 -19.01
CA ASN A 710 -4.35 -37.98 -19.43
C ASN A 710 -4.95 -38.13 -20.83
N HIS A 711 -4.13 -38.45 -21.83
CA HIS A 711 -4.53 -38.49 -23.22
C HIS A 711 -5.62 -39.54 -23.47
N ALA A 712 -5.41 -40.78 -23.02
CA ALA A 712 -6.36 -41.88 -23.29
C ALA A 712 -7.75 -41.60 -22.68
N TRP A 713 -7.76 -41.04 -21.47
CA TRP A 713 -9.01 -40.63 -20.81
C TRP A 713 -9.66 -39.43 -21.49
N TYR A 714 -8.86 -38.50 -21.97
CA TYR A 714 -9.35 -37.30 -22.68
C TYR A 714 -10.07 -37.72 -23.96
N GLU A 715 -9.47 -38.57 -24.79
CA GLU A 715 -10.08 -39.12 -26.03
C GLU A 715 -11.39 -39.87 -25.72
N SER A 716 -11.39 -40.74 -24.69
CA SER A 716 -12.60 -41.44 -24.28
C SER A 716 -13.74 -40.47 -23.87
N VAL A 717 -13.41 -39.38 -23.22
CA VAL A 717 -14.40 -38.36 -22.82
C VAL A 717 -14.87 -37.53 -24.01
N ILE A 718 -14.01 -37.21 -24.97
CA ILE A 718 -14.37 -36.50 -26.20
C ILE A 718 -15.37 -37.35 -27.00
N ASP A 719 -15.13 -38.65 -27.13
CA ASP A 719 -16.04 -39.56 -27.84
C ASP A 719 -17.36 -39.74 -27.07
N ALA A 720 -17.33 -39.97 -25.76
CA ALA A 720 -18.51 -40.12 -24.93
C ALA A 720 -19.41 -38.86 -24.89
N SER A 721 -18.83 -37.68 -25.13
CA SER A 721 -19.58 -36.41 -25.17
C SER A 721 -19.94 -35.95 -26.59
N GLU A 722 -19.67 -36.77 -27.62
CA GLU A 722 -19.93 -36.46 -29.03
C GLU A 722 -19.25 -35.13 -29.49
N LEU A 723 -18.09 -34.82 -28.93
CA LEU A 723 -17.33 -33.64 -29.27
C LEU A 723 -16.36 -33.83 -30.43
N SER A 724 -16.03 -35.09 -30.79
CA SER A 724 -15.09 -35.43 -31.87
C SER A 724 -15.46 -34.74 -33.19
N VAL A 725 -16.74 -34.76 -33.56
CA VAL A 725 -17.26 -34.11 -34.78
C VAL A 725 -17.15 -32.59 -34.71
N ASP A 726 -17.39 -32.01 -33.56
CA ASP A 726 -17.28 -30.53 -33.35
C ASP A 726 -15.82 -30.07 -33.42
N ILE A 727 -14.94 -30.78 -32.74
CA ILE A 727 -13.50 -30.47 -32.71
C ILE A 727 -12.88 -30.59 -34.11
N ALA A 728 -13.28 -31.59 -34.89
CA ALA A 728 -12.81 -31.77 -36.28
C ALA A 728 -13.20 -30.61 -37.23
N ARG A 729 -14.23 -29.84 -36.90
CA ARG A 729 -14.69 -28.65 -37.67
C ARG A 729 -13.88 -27.41 -37.40
N PHE A 730 -13.18 -27.32 -36.27
CA PHE A 730 -12.36 -26.17 -35.94
C PHE A 730 -10.96 -26.31 -36.52
N ALA A 731 -10.45 -25.26 -37.15
CA ALA A 731 -9.11 -25.27 -37.78
C ALA A 731 -7.99 -25.54 -36.75
N GLU A 732 -8.17 -25.13 -35.49
CA GLU A 732 -7.24 -25.29 -34.38
C GLU A 732 -7.55 -26.56 -33.56
N GLY A 733 -8.54 -27.34 -33.93
CA GLY A 733 -9.00 -28.53 -33.20
C GLY A 733 -9.43 -28.20 -31.77
N ASP A 734 -8.95 -28.93 -30.78
CA ASP A 734 -9.24 -28.77 -29.37
C ASP A 734 -8.55 -27.53 -28.73
N ASN A 735 -7.59 -26.89 -29.44
CA ASN A 735 -6.97 -25.66 -29.05
C ASN A 735 -7.79 -24.39 -29.44
N PHE A 736 -8.92 -24.58 -30.12
CA PHE A 736 -9.80 -23.51 -30.51
C PHE A 736 -10.22 -22.67 -29.28
N ALA A 737 -10.05 -21.31 -29.38
CA ALA A 737 -10.38 -20.38 -28.31
C ALA A 737 -11.89 -20.15 -28.21
N VAL A 738 -12.51 -20.52 -27.10
CA VAL A 738 -13.97 -20.45 -26.91
C VAL A 738 -14.53 -19.01 -26.77
N GLY A 739 -13.65 -18.01 -26.61
CA GLY A 739 -14.04 -16.62 -26.39
C GLY A 739 -14.59 -16.35 -24.98
N SER A 740 -15.03 -15.11 -24.75
CA SER A 740 -15.65 -14.73 -23.47
C SER A 740 -17.00 -15.44 -23.30
N GLN A 741 -17.18 -16.19 -22.21
CA GLN A 741 -18.38 -17.00 -21.94
C GLN A 741 -18.77 -17.96 -23.10
N GLY A 742 -17.80 -18.40 -23.90
CA GLY A 742 -18.03 -19.30 -25.00
C GLY A 742 -18.79 -18.70 -26.18
N GLN A 743 -18.73 -17.40 -26.41
CA GLN A 743 -19.47 -16.71 -27.48
C GLN A 743 -19.20 -17.28 -28.89
N ALA A 744 -18.05 -17.89 -29.09
CA ALA A 744 -17.65 -18.51 -30.36
C ALA A 744 -18.33 -19.87 -30.61
N LEU A 745 -19.11 -20.41 -29.66
CA LEU A 745 -19.70 -21.72 -29.67
C LEU A 745 -21.23 -21.72 -29.71
N SER A 746 -21.84 -22.71 -30.36
CA SER A 746 -23.29 -22.90 -30.25
C SER A 746 -23.71 -23.38 -28.85
N GLY A 747 -25.01 -23.24 -28.51
CA GLY A 747 -25.55 -23.70 -27.23
C GLY A 747 -25.27 -25.18 -26.96
N GLY A 748 -25.48 -26.05 -27.95
CA GLY A 748 -25.20 -27.47 -27.83
C GLY A 748 -23.73 -27.80 -27.64
N GLN A 749 -22.82 -27.10 -28.33
CA GLN A 749 -21.38 -27.27 -28.16
C GLN A 749 -20.94 -26.87 -26.74
N LYS A 750 -21.48 -25.77 -26.19
CA LYS A 750 -21.19 -25.34 -24.79
C LYS A 750 -21.59 -26.42 -23.80
N HIS A 751 -22.77 -27.03 -23.96
CA HIS A 751 -23.26 -28.09 -23.06
C HIS A 751 -22.43 -29.34 -23.18
N ARG A 752 -22.07 -29.77 -24.40
CA ARG A 752 -21.18 -30.92 -24.59
C ARG A 752 -19.81 -30.71 -23.92
N ILE A 753 -19.23 -29.55 -24.02
CA ILE A 753 -17.96 -29.21 -23.31
C ILE A 753 -18.16 -29.22 -21.78
N ALA A 754 -19.28 -28.75 -21.27
CA ALA A 754 -19.57 -28.79 -19.83
C ALA A 754 -19.78 -30.20 -19.30
N ILE A 755 -20.44 -31.04 -20.08
CA ILE A 755 -20.58 -32.51 -19.81
C ILE A 755 -19.21 -33.18 -19.85
N ALA A 756 -18.40 -32.94 -20.88
CA ALA A 756 -17.06 -33.47 -21.01
C ALA A 756 -16.17 -33.11 -19.82
N ARG A 757 -16.24 -31.85 -19.35
CA ARG A 757 -15.56 -31.38 -18.14
C ARG A 757 -15.99 -32.18 -16.91
N ALA A 758 -17.30 -32.37 -16.72
CA ALA A 758 -17.83 -33.11 -15.58
C ALA A 758 -17.34 -34.57 -15.61
N LEU A 759 -17.38 -35.25 -16.78
CA LEU A 759 -16.89 -36.62 -16.97
C LEU A 759 -15.37 -36.70 -16.76
N TYR A 760 -14.61 -35.78 -17.35
CA TYR A 760 -13.16 -35.76 -17.24
C TYR A 760 -12.66 -35.64 -15.78
N SER A 761 -13.41 -34.92 -14.94
CA SER A 761 -13.08 -34.71 -13.53
C SER A 761 -13.08 -35.99 -12.67
N ARG A 762 -13.66 -37.11 -13.11
CA ARG A 762 -13.77 -38.40 -12.41
C ARG A 762 -14.29 -38.30 -10.98
N LYS A 763 -15.20 -37.31 -10.70
CA LYS A 763 -15.75 -37.17 -9.37
C LYS A 763 -16.76 -38.28 -9.04
N ARG A 764 -16.82 -38.66 -7.75
CA ARG A 764 -17.71 -39.75 -7.31
C ARG A 764 -19.19 -39.38 -7.40
N LEU A 765 -19.53 -38.11 -7.27
CA LEU A 765 -20.87 -37.57 -7.44
C LEU A 765 -20.88 -36.62 -8.61
N MET A 766 -21.73 -36.87 -9.59
CA MET A 766 -21.98 -36.01 -10.74
C MET A 766 -23.44 -35.54 -10.68
N VAL A 767 -23.68 -34.28 -10.84
CA VAL A 767 -25.01 -33.65 -10.80
C VAL A 767 -25.22 -32.89 -12.09
N PHE A 768 -26.26 -33.19 -12.82
CA PHE A 768 -26.61 -32.59 -14.11
C PHE A 768 -27.99 -31.94 -14.03
N ASP A 769 -28.08 -30.63 -14.30
CA ASP A 769 -29.32 -29.88 -14.29
C ASP A 769 -29.75 -29.54 -15.74
N ASP A 770 -30.76 -30.23 -16.25
CA ASP A 770 -31.36 -30.02 -17.58
C ASP A 770 -30.36 -29.90 -18.76
N VAL A 771 -29.29 -30.72 -18.71
CA VAL A 771 -28.18 -30.64 -19.69
C VAL A 771 -28.53 -31.10 -21.09
N PHE A 772 -29.63 -31.84 -21.25
CA PHE A 772 -30.07 -32.39 -22.53
C PHE A 772 -30.99 -31.47 -23.33
N SER A 773 -31.57 -30.45 -22.72
CA SER A 773 -32.53 -29.54 -23.37
C SER A 773 -31.91 -28.75 -24.53
N ALA A 774 -30.61 -28.51 -24.48
CA ALA A 774 -29.86 -27.79 -25.51
C ALA A 774 -29.22 -28.75 -26.57
N LEU A 775 -29.37 -30.04 -26.41
CA LEU A 775 -28.83 -31.05 -27.34
C LEU A 775 -29.89 -31.51 -28.37
N ASP A 776 -29.47 -31.85 -29.54
CA ASP A 776 -30.33 -32.46 -30.53
C ASP A 776 -30.72 -33.91 -30.13
N LYS A 777 -31.86 -34.40 -30.64
CA LYS A 777 -32.41 -35.73 -30.27
C LYS A 777 -31.44 -36.91 -30.54
N ARG A 778 -30.50 -36.76 -31.47
CA ARG A 778 -29.52 -37.79 -31.78
C ARG A 778 -28.43 -37.83 -30.74
N THR A 779 -27.91 -36.69 -30.35
CA THR A 779 -26.86 -36.55 -29.33
C THR A 779 -27.40 -36.78 -27.90
N ALA A 780 -28.69 -36.56 -27.66
CA ALA A 780 -29.31 -36.78 -26.35
C ALA A 780 -29.66 -38.26 -26.09
N LYS A 781 -29.67 -39.13 -27.13
CA LYS A 781 -29.79 -40.61 -27.02
C LYS A 781 -28.46 -41.24 -26.70
#